data_aa7adc4f9d16feec6a0600b94ac5fb53
#
_entry.id   aa7adc4f9d16feec6a0600b94ac5fb53
#
_cell.length_a   1.000
_cell.length_b   1.000
_cell.length_c   1.000
_cell.angle_alpha   90.00
_cell.angle_beta   90.00
_cell.angle_gamma   90.00
#
_symmetry.space_group_name_H-M   'P 1'
#
loop_
_entity.id
_entity.type
_entity.pdbx_description
1 polymer ?
#
loop_
_entity_poly.entity_id
_entity_poly.type
_entity_poly.pdbx_seq_one_letter_code
_entity_poly.pdbx_strand_id
1 'polypeptide(L)'
;MKRITLAWALTLCSFITFIACSSPDVGERSVSIIPAPAQMTVGEGTFTIHPGIEIGYADESLKGMGELLSNEIEKLSGIKLASASDKESNCIIFLELTDPKEFADLPKAYGLSPKDSVPVDESYSLSIQKRNIYIKATTLEGIYRGITTLKQIVGGNLQPGGEKIYLPLLEVKDSPRFAWRGLSFDVSRCFFDPEEVKQVIDMIALYKMNVLHMHLSDNQGWRIEIKKYPELTDFAAWRPYSCYTEWYYGDRRYCHRDDPAAEGGYYMQEEIREVVEYARALHITVIPEIEMPGHSEEVLATYPQLACSGKPYVNKDLCIGNEETFEFLKNVLSEVIELFPSEYIHIGGDEADKASWATCPRCRTRMRQEGLEDVDGLQSYLVHRVEVFLNGKGRRLLGWDEILQGGLAPDATVMSWRGSEGGIAAARAGHQAVMTPNSYCYLDYCQDDPTREPAAAAAFVTLEKAYSLDPAPDSLGVDVVPMILGVQGNLWCEHVPTGEHAEHMIWPRLMAIAEVGWSLPERKDYDDFHARVLDAVAWMQERGYHPFDQKNAVGDRPESIEPVLCLSTGKPVVYHTPYSPKYAAVGDGSLTDGLRGDWNYGDGRWQGWLDTDIDLVVDLGECCSVKHIAADFMQGFYADIWMPRAVEISVSNDNKAYTMLATVENDVPFDFRQDCYRTFGWTGESQGRYIRLKAFHNGHPGGWIFTDEIIVE
;
A
#
# COMPACT_ATOMS: atom_id res chain seq x y z
N MET A 1 82.04 50.58 7.49
CA MET A 1 82.33 51.37 8.71
C MET A 1 81.03 51.71 9.42
N LYS A 2 81.03 51.57 10.72
CA LYS A 2 79.99 51.84 11.74
C LYS A 2 78.97 50.80 12.00
N ARG A 3 79.19 50.07 13.09
CA ARG A 3 78.32 49.24 13.90
C ARG A 3 77.26 50.09 14.56
N ILE A 4 75.99 49.61 14.61
CA ILE A 4 74.98 50.05 15.59
C ILE A 4 74.38 48.83 16.21
N THR A 5 74.49 48.69 17.50
CA THR A 5 73.95 47.69 18.39
C THR A 5 72.47 47.92 18.61
N LEU A 6 71.66 46.86 18.52
CA LEU A 6 70.23 46.91 18.84
C LEU A 6 69.93 46.10 20.12
N ALA A 7 69.42 46.84 21.11
CA ALA A 7 68.98 46.26 22.39
C ALA A 7 67.68 45.50 22.29
N TRP A 8 67.65 44.37 22.92
CA TRP A 8 66.42 43.56 23.05
C TRP A 8 65.63 44.05 24.28
N ALA A 9 64.37 44.47 24.03
CA ALA A 9 63.35 44.61 25.07
C ALA A 9 62.39 43.43 24.99
N LEU A 10 62.46 42.54 25.96
CA LEU A 10 61.47 41.48 26.16
C LEU A 10 60.15 42.06 26.72
N THR A 11 59.11 42.16 25.93
CA THR A 11 57.74 42.37 26.41
C THR A 11 57.03 41.05 26.53
N LEU A 12 56.76 40.61 27.76
CA LEU A 12 56.02 39.43 28.10
C LEU A 12 54.51 39.73 27.87
N CYS A 13 53.95 39.38 26.71
CA CYS A 13 52.48 39.35 26.49
C CYS A 13 51.92 38.03 27.04
N SER A 14 51.24 38.11 28.17
CA SER A 14 50.43 37.04 28.69
C SER A 14 49.25 36.85 27.78
N PHE A 15 49.30 35.81 26.91
CA PHE A 15 48.12 35.31 26.19
C PHE A 15 47.23 34.54 27.19
N ILE A 16 46.18 35.18 27.68
CA ILE A 16 45.06 34.50 28.28
C ILE A 16 44.29 33.86 27.12
N THR A 17 44.52 32.60 26.86
CA THR A 17 43.65 31.79 25.99
C THR A 17 42.31 31.63 26.70
N PHE A 18 41.34 32.42 26.31
CA PHE A 18 39.95 32.08 26.48
C PHE A 18 39.72 30.81 25.67
N ILE A 19 39.63 29.66 26.35
CA ILE A 19 38.98 28.48 25.82
C ILE A 19 37.51 28.86 25.77
N ALA A 20 37.10 29.47 24.67
CA ALA A 20 35.69 29.45 24.30
C ALA A 20 35.35 27.95 24.10
N CYS A 21 34.56 27.40 24.98
CA CYS A 21 33.79 26.19 24.66
C CYS A 21 32.95 26.58 23.42
N SER A 22 33.49 26.35 22.23
CA SER A 22 32.68 26.26 21.04
C SER A 22 31.75 25.08 21.29
N SER A 23 30.49 25.37 21.48
CA SER A 23 29.45 24.35 21.23
C SER A 23 29.79 23.67 19.90
N PRO A 24 29.71 22.34 19.82
CA PRO A 24 29.98 21.64 18.57
C PRO A 24 29.13 22.30 17.48
N ASP A 25 29.79 22.55 16.35
CA ASP A 25 29.16 23.11 15.15
C ASP A 25 27.89 22.29 14.87
N VAL A 26 26.74 22.91 15.07
CA VAL A 26 25.43 22.26 14.96
C VAL A 26 25.15 22.23 13.47
N GLY A 27 25.58 21.15 12.80
CA GLY A 27 25.12 20.84 11.45
C GLY A 27 23.61 21.00 11.40
N GLU A 28 23.05 21.36 10.25
CA GLU A 28 21.62 21.52 10.05
C GLU A 28 20.87 20.32 10.65
N ARG A 29 20.12 20.58 11.72
CA ARG A 29 19.41 19.54 12.45
C ARG A 29 18.14 19.22 11.71
N SER A 30 17.98 17.96 11.38
CA SER A 30 16.84 17.48 10.63
C SER A 30 15.54 17.59 11.45
N VAL A 31 14.54 18.18 10.85
CA VAL A 31 13.15 18.16 11.33
C VAL A 31 12.31 17.44 10.28
N SER A 32 12.63 16.18 10.07
CA SER A 32 11.86 15.31 9.15
C SER A 32 10.71 14.67 9.90
N ILE A 33 9.50 15.20 9.70
CA ILE A 33 8.26 14.69 10.31
C ILE A 33 7.33 14.21 9.19
N ILE A 34 6.90 12.96 9.26
CA ILE A 34 5.91 12.36 8.36
C ILE A 34 4.76 11.82 9.21
N PRO A 35 3.53 12.20 8.94
CA PRO A 35 3.05 13.26 8.03
C PRO A 35 3.47 14.66 8.44
N ALA A 36 3.55 15.57 7.43
CA ALA A 36 3.86 16.97 7.67
C ALA A 36 2.80 17.64 8.57
N PRO A 37 3.21 18.34 9.64
CA PRO A 37 2.27 19.02 10.53
C PRO A 37 1.52 20.19 9.83
N ALA A 38 0.29 20.44 10.28
CA ALA A 38 -0.52 21.55 9.77
C ALA A 38 0.18 22.90 9.95
N GLN A 39 0.87 23.12 11.08
CA GLN A 39 1.63 24.32 11.37
C GLN A 39 2.93 23.92 12.07
N MET A 40 4.07 24.45 11.61
CA MET A 40 5.37 24.25 12.23
C MET A 40 6.23 25.49 12.06
N THR A 41 6.92 25.87 13.14
CA THR A 41 7.93 26.93 13.13
C THR A 41 9.17 26.44 13.87
N VAL A 42 10.33 26.51 13.21
CA VAL A 42 11.62 26.14 13.80
C VAL A 42 12.31 27.40 14.32
N GLY A 43 12.75 27.36 15.60
CA GLY A 43 13.42 28.44 16.28
C GLY A 43 14.96 28.26 16.34
N GLU A 44 15.68 29.30 16.78
CA GLU A 44 17.11 29.23 16.97
C GLU A 44 17.52 28.65 18.34
N GLY A 45 18.41 27.67 18.33
CA GLY A 45 18.94 27.02 19.52
C GLY A 45 18.50 25.58 19.68
N THR A 46 18.78 24.99 20.83
CA THR A 46 18.52 23.57 21.08
C THR A 46 18.04 23.30 22.49
N PHE A 47 17.24 22.26 22.61
CA PHE A 47 16.91 21.55 23.84
C PHE A 47 17.80 20.30 23.93
N THR A 48 18.20 19.90 25.14
CA THR A 48 19.04 18.71 25.34
C THR A 48 18.29 17.66 26.17
N ILE A 49 18.01 16.50 25.61
CA ILE A 49 17.57 15.32 26.37
C ILE A 49 18.80 14.65 26.99
N HIS A 50 18.73 14.36 28.29
CA HIS A 50 19.75 13.67 29.08
C HIS A 50 19.10 12.92 30.25
N PRO A 51 19.80 11.99 30.97
CA PRO A 51 19.19 11.19 32.03
C PRO A 51 18.59 11.98 33.21
N GLY A 52 18.88 13.28 33.33
CA GLY A 52 18.30 14.15 34.36
C GLY A 52 16.99 14.85 33.94
N ILE A 53 16.46 14.56 32.76
CA ILE A 53 15.13 15.07 32.34
C ILE A 53 14.05 14.28 33.02
N GLU A 54 13.03 14.99 33.50
CA GLU A 54 11.85 14.40 34.12
C GLU A 54 10.61 14.58 33.24
N ILE A 55 9.66 13.65 33.34
CA ILE A 55 8.34 13.75 32.70
C ILE A 55 7.32 14.15 33.74
N GLY A 56 6.66 15.28 33.52
CA GLY A 56 5.52 15.75 34.32
C GLY A 56 4.21 15.66 33.56
N TYR A 57 3.11 15.62 34.30
CA TYR A 57 1.77 15.65 33.73
C TYR A 57 0.80 16.43 34.60
N ALA A 58 -0.16 17.11 33.97
CA ALA A 58 -1.14 17.95 34.66
C ALA A 58 -2.21 17.14 35.40
N ASP A 59 -2.49 15.92 34.95
CA ASP A 59 -3.54 15.05 35.43
C ASP A 59 -3.08 13.60 35.50
N GLU A 60 -3.54 12.83 36.50
CA GLU A 60 -3.16 11.42 36.72
C GLU A 60 -3.55 10.51 35.53
N SER A 61 -4.58 10.89 34.74
CA SER A 61 -4.97 10.15 33.53
C SER A 61 -3.87 10.12 32.48
N LEU A 62 -2.92 11.05 32.50
CA LEU A 62 -1.78 11.14 31.60
C LEU A 62 -0.57 10.29 32.04
N LYS A 63 -0.62 9.67 33.21
CA LYS A 63 0.50 8.88 33.71
C LYS A 63 0.95 7.80 32.75
N GLY A 64 -0.01 7.03 32.19
CA GLY A 64 0.30 6.00 31.19
C GLY A 64 0.98 6.56 29.94
N MET A 65 0.60 7.77 29.49
CA MET A 65 1.24 8.45 28.38
C MET A 65 2.68 8.89 28.73
N GLY A 66 2.91 9.32 29.96
CA GLY A 66 4.26 9.66 30.46
C GLY A 66 5.17 8.43 30.52
N GLU A 67 4.66 7.30 31.00
CA GLU A 67 5.37 6.02 31.03
C GLU A 67 5.68 5.53 29.61
N LEU A 68 4.71 5.61 28.68
CA LEU A 68 4.90 5.29 27.27
C LEU A 68 6.04 6.15 26.66
N LEU A 69 5.98 7.47 26.85
CA LEU A 69 7.00 8.38 26.34
C LEU A 69 8.40 8.03 26.89
N SER A 70 8.52 7.75 28.19
CA SER A 70 9.80 7.32 28.79
C SER A 70 10.35 6.06 28.14
N ASN A 71 9.49 5.05 27.96
CA ASN A 71 9.86 3.77 27.37
C ASN A 71 10.28 3.94 25.90
N GLU A 72 9.56 4.75 25.14
CA GLU A 72 9.89 5.01 23.72
C GLU A 72 11.22 5.75 23.57
N ILE A 73 11.52 6.75 24.43
CA ILE A 73 12.81 7.43 24.42
C ILE A 73 13.92 6.47 24.86
N GLU A 74 13.70 5.65 25.88
CA GLU A 74 14.66 4.64 26.33
C GLU A 74 14.96 3.61 25.23
N LYS A 75 13.91 3.10 24.56
CA LYS A 75 14.04 2.16 23.43
C LYS A 75 14.86 2.75 22.27
N LEU A 76 14.64 4.03 21.94
CA LEU A 76 15.34 4.71 20.85
C LEU A 76 16.79 5.07 21.16
N SER A 77 17.09 5.48 22.39
CA SER A 77 18.33 6.17 22.73
C SER A 77 19.12 5.56 23.89
N GLY A 78 18.53 4.63 24.62
CA GLY A 78 19.08 4.12 25.88
C GLY A 78 18.94 5.09 27.07
N ILE A 79 18.38 6.29 26.88
CA ILE A 79 18.20 7.30 27.92
C ILE A 79 16.88 7.08 28.63
N LYS A 80 16.95 6.71 29.90
CA LYS A 80 15.76 6.55 30.74
C LYS A 80 15.38 7.89 31.39
N LEU A 81 14.14 8.30 31.18
CA LEU A 81 13.54 9.48 31.80
C LEU A 81 12.83 9.09 33.12
N ALA A 82 12.78 9.96 34.08
CA ALA A 82 12.12 9.74 35.35
C ALA A 82 10.78 10.51 35.44
N SER A 83 9.85 10.00 36.24
CA SER A 83 8.65 10.80 36.58
C SER A 83 9.04 11.97 37.46
N ALA A 84 8.49 13.15 37.18
CA ALA A 84 8.72 14.34 37.98
C ALA A 84 8.13 14.15 39.40
N SER A 85 8.95 14.49 40.42
CA SER A 85 8.52 14.49 41.81
C SER A 85 7.71 15.73 42.18
N ASP A 86 7.81 16.80 41.35
CA ASP A 86 7.25 18.13 41.60
C ASP A 86 7.03 18.87 40.26
N LYS A 87 5.97 19.70 40.19
CA LYS A 87 5.69 20.56 39.02
C LYS A 87 6.70 21.70 38.83
N GLU A 88 7.60 21.92 39.78
CA GLU A 88 8.63 22.98 39.76
C GLU A 88 9.99 22.52 39.23
N SER A 89 10.09 21.32 38.64
CA SER A 89 11.33 20.87 37.98
C SER A 89 11.78 21.83 36.89
N ASN A 90 13.08 22.17 36.87
CA ASN A 90 13.63 23.16 35.95
C ASN A 90 13.93 22.62 34.54
N CYS A 91 13.71 21.34 34.28
CA CYS A 91 13.94 20.71 32.97
C CYS A 91 12.99 19.53 32.83
N ILE A 92 11.88 19.71 32.14
CA ILE A 92 10.76 18.78 32.13
C ILE A 92 10.18 18.62 30.73
N ILE A 93 9.71 17.39 30.42
CA ILE A 93 8.75 17.13 29.33
C ILE A 93 7.38 17.06 29.98
N PHE A 94 6.48 17.97 29.64
CA PHE A 94 5.20 18.13 30.33
C PHE A 94 4.03 17.80 29.42
N LEU A 95 3.13 16.92 29.90
CA LEU A 95 1.92 16.51 29.22
C LEU A 95 0.70 17.20 29.85
N GLU A 96 -0.19 17.76 29.02
CA GLU A 96 -1.35 18.52 29.49
C GLU A 96 -2.56 18.31 28.60
N LEU A 97 -3.72 18.01 29.23
CA LEU A 97 -5.03 18.11 28.56
C LEU A 97 -5.51 19.56 28.62
N THR A 98 -5.95 20.11 27.48
CA THR A 98 -6.32 21.52 27.34
C THR A 98 -7.71 21.72 26.75
N ASP A 99 -8.21 22.97 26.75
CA ASP A 99 -9.52 23.32 26.19
C ASP A 99 -9.51 23.17 24.66
N PRO A 100 -10.53 22.56 24.03
CA PRO A 100 -10.66 22.45 22.57
C PRO A 100 -10.56 23.78 21.82
N LYS A 101 -10.78 24.90 22.47
CA LYS A 101 -10.61 26.24 21.87
C LYS A 101 -9.17 26.54 21.45
N GLU A 102 -8.19 25.87 22.05
CA GLU A 102 -6.78 26.03 21.68
C GLU A 102 -6.52 25.58 20.24
N PHE A 103 -7.33 24.66 19.73
CA PHE A 103 -7.23 24.09 18.38
C PHE A 103 -8.34 24.55 17.42
N ALA A 104 -9.08 25.61 17.77
CA ALA A 104 -10.23 26.08 16.98
C ALA A 104 -9.84 26.60 15.58
N ASP A 105 -8.58 26.96 15.36
CA ASP A 105 -8.00 27.41 14.09
C ASP A 105 -7.49 26.26 13.20
N LEU A 106 -7.47 25.02 13.71
CA LEU A 106 -7.11 23.85 12.91
C LEU A 106 -8.31 23.29 12.15
N PRO A 107 -8.08 22.64 11.00
CA PRO A 107 -9.14 21.92 10.30
C PRO A 107 -9.67 20.78 11.18
N LYS A 108 -10.96 20.49 11.07
CA LYS A 108 -11.57 19.32 11.67
C LYS A 108 -11.47 18.15 10.70
N ALA A 109 -11.13 16.97 11.21
CA ALA A 109 -11.06 15.76 10.42
C ALA A 109 -12.41 15.47 9.73
N TYR A 110 -12.34 15.07 8.45
CA TYR A 110 -13.46 14.48 7.74
C TYR A 110 -13.69 13.03 8.19
N GLY A 111 -14.86 12.48 7.83
CA GLY A 111 -15.20 11.11 8.17
C GLY A 111 -15.78 10.97 9.56
N LEU A 112 -16.67 11.89 9.89
CA LEU A 112 -17.41 11.85 11.15
C LEU A 112 -18.25 10.58 11.22
N SER A 113 -18.11 9.82 12.29
CA SER A 113 -19.00 8.69 12.57
C SER A 113 -20.46 9.12 12.56
N PRO A 114 -21.39 8.31 12.00
CA PRO A 114 -22.79 8.67 11.96
C PRO A 114 -23.42 8.63 13.35
N LYS A 115 -24.22 9.61 13.57
CA LYS A 115 -25.28 9.77 14.57
C LYS A 115 -24.93 9.75 16.07
N ASP A 116 -23.97 8.95 16.56
CA ASP A 116 -23.82 8.75 18.01
C ASP A 116 -22.38 8.77 18.57
N SER A 117 -21.33 8.84 17.73
CA SER A 117 -19.95 8.96 18.21
C SER A 117 -19.33 10.29 17.78
N VAL A 118 -18.87 11.06 18.76
CA VAL A 118 -18.00 12.21 18.47
C VAL A 118 -16.67 11.65 17.97
N PRO A 119 -16.13 12.11 16.82
CA PRO A 119 -14.80 11.71 16.40
C PRO A 119 -13.82 11.98 17.51
N VAL A 120 -12.89 11.08 17.71
CA VAL A 120 -11.80 11.32 18.66
C VAL A 120 -10.96 12.48 18.12
N ASP A 121 -10.84 13.55 18.90
CA ASP A 121 -10.02 14.70 18.55
C ASP A 121 -8.54 14.30 18.69
N GLU A 122 -7.83 14.21 17.58
CA GLU A 122 -6.39 13.91 17.53
C GLU A 122 -5.52 15.18 17.46
N SER A 123 -6.11 16.37 17.63
CA SER A 123 -5.39 17.63 17.61
C SER A 123 -4.40 17.74 18.78
N TYR A 124 -3.22 18.26 18.50
CA TYR A 124 -2.18 18.46 19.50
C TYR A 124 -1.31 19.68 19.19
N SER A 125 -0.58 20.16 20.21
CA SER A 125 0.56 21.04 20.06
C SER A 125 1.79 20.44 20.73
N LEU A 126 2.95 20.66 20.10
CA LEU A 126 4.26 20.29 20.62
C LEU A 126 5.14 21.53 20.60
N SER A 127 5.63 21.96 21.78
CA SER A 127 6.54 23.09 21.93
C SER A 127 7.85 22.62 22.53
N ILE A 128 8.96 22.72 21.78
CA ILE A 128 10.31 22.44 22.26
C ILE A 128 11.01 23.77 22.53
N GLN A 129 11.15 24.10 23.80
CA GLN A 129 11.77 25.34 24.29
C GLN A 129 13.16 25.07 24.90
N LYS A 130 13.94 26.10 25.20
CA LYS A 130 15.30 25.94 25.74
C LYS A 130 15.41 25.09 27.01
N ARG A 131 14.36 25.03 27.82
CA ARG A 131 14.34 24.30 29.10
C ARG A 131 13.31 23.22 29.22
N ASN A 132 12.20 23.32 28.51
CA ASN A 132 11.06 22.45 28.63
C ASN A 132 10.52 22.03 27.27
N ILE A 133 9.87 20.85 27.25
CA ILE A 133 9.03 20.40 26.15
C ILE A 133 7.60 20.34 26.68
N TYR A 134 6.64 20.84 25.91
CA TYR A 134 5.22 20.75 26.23
C TYR A 134 4.48 20.00 25.12
N ILE A 135 3.68 19.00 25.51
CA ILE A 135 2.74 18.34 24.62
C ILE A 135 1.34 18.57 25.19
N LYS A 136 0.49 19.24 24.41
CA LYS A 136 -0.89 19.53 24.80
C LYS A 136 -1.87 18.99 23.78
N ALA A 137 -2.99 18.49 24.25
CA ALA A 137 -4.08 18.01 23.40
C ALA A 137 -5.41 18.06 24.18
N THR A 138 -6.52 17.78 23.50
CA THR A 138 -7.85 17.68 24.13
C THR A 138 -8.16 16.26 24.60
N THR A 139 -7.42 15.26 24.06
CA THR A 139 -7.64 13.82 24.31
C THR A 139 -6.34 13.08 24.53
N LEU A 140 -6.41 11.84 24.99
CA LEU A 140 -5.23 10.96 25.11
C LEU A 140 -4.66 10.60 23.72
N GLU A 141 -5.51 10.47 22.72
CA GLU A 141 -5.11 10.23 21.34
C GLU A 141 -4.27 11.39 20.80
N GLY A 142 -4.70 12.64 21.03
CA GLY A 142 -3.93 13.82 20.66
C GLY A 142 -2.58 13.89 21.37
N ILE A 143 -2.51 13.58 22.68
CA ILE A 143 -1.24 13.46 23.42
C ILE A 143 -0.35 12.40 22.77
N TYR A 144 -0.90 11.23 22.38
CA TYR A 144 -0.16 10.18 21.70
C TYR A 144 0.41 10.65 20.36
N ARG A 145 -0.37 11.42 19.55
CA ARG A 145 0.13 12.00 18.29
C ARG A 145 1.27 13.00 18.53
N GLY A 146 1.19 13.79 19.59
CA GLY A 146 2.28 14.67 20.02
C GLY A 146 3.54 13.91 20.44
N ILE A 147 3.38 12.81 21.19
CA ILE A 147 4.46 11.88 21.56
C ILE A 147 5.09 11.28 20.30
N THR A 148 4.27 10.83 19.35
CA THR A 148 4.73 10.25 18.07
C THR A 148 5.58 11.25 17.28
N THR A 149 5.16 12.51 17.22
CA THR A 149 5.94 13.59 16.59
C THR A 149 7.27 13.82 17.30
N LEU A 150 7.26 13.89 18.64
CA LEU A 150 8.51 14.00 19.40
C LEU A 150 9.43 12.80 19.18
N LYS A 151 8.87 11.60 19.09
CA LYS A 151 9.61 10.36 18.80
C LYS A 151 10.34 10.44 17.45
N GLN A 152 9.69 10.93 16.39
CA GLN A 152 10.31 11.12 15.08
C GLN A 152 11.46 12.15 15.16
N ILE A 153 11.25 13.29 15.86
CA ILE A 153 12.27 14.31 16.03
C ILE A 153 13.47 13.75 16.82
N VAL A 154 13.22 13.00 17.89
CA VAL A 154 14.27 12.32 18.67
C VAL A 154 15.04 11.35 17.78
N GLY A 155 14.33 10.50 17.03
CA GLY A 155 14.91 9.50 16.14
C GLY A 155 15.84 10.09 15.09
N GLY A 156 15.45 11.20 14.47
CA GLY A 156 16.25 11.91 13.45
C GLY A 156 17.45 12.68 14.02
N ASN A 157 17.54 12.86 15.35
CA ASN A 157 18.63 13.62 15.99
C ASN A 157 19.51 12.76 16.92
N LEU A 158 19.42 11.44 16.84
CA LEU A 158 20.29 10.52 17.59
C LEU A 158 21.72 10.63 17.09
N GLN A 159 22.68 10.55 18.05
CA GLN A 159 24.11 10.48 17.71
C GLN A 159 24.66 9.12 18.16
N PRO A 160 25.43 8.43 17.34
CA PRO A 160 26.01 7.14 17.71
C PRO A 160 26.82 7.23 19.03
N GLY A 161 26.44 6.44 20.05
CA GLY A 161 27.12 6.42 21.36
C GLY A 161 26.94 7.66 22.21
N GLY A 162 26.00 8.56 21.86
CA GLY A 162 25.74 9.81 22.59
C GLY A 162 24.92 9.58 23.86
N GLU A 163 25.35 10.13 24.99
CA GLU A 163 24.59 10.19 26.25
C GLU A 163 23.56 11.35 26.27
N LYS A 164 23.49 12.12 25.21
CA LYS A 164 22.62 13.30 25.06
C LYS A 164 22.08 13.42 23.65
N ILE A 165 20.84 13.88 23.56
CA ILE A 165 20.18 14.16 22.29
C ILE A 165 19.90 15.67 22.23
N TYR A 166 20.29 16.30 21.15
CA TYR A 166 20.08 17.74 20.96
C TYR A 166 18.93 17.94 19.96
N LEU A 167 17.81 18.46 20.41
CA LEU A 167 16.64 18.72 19.58
C LEU A 167 16.60 20.19 19.15
N PRO A 168 16.15 20.53 17.93
CA PRO A 168 15.88 21.90 17.53
C PRO A 168 14.75 22.48 18.38
N LEU A 169 14.77 23.79 18.63
CA LEU A 169 13.62 24.48 19.20
C LEU A 169 12.54 24.60 18.13
N LEU A 170 11.31 24.27 18.46
CA LEU A 170 10.20 24.34 17.50
C LEU A 170 8.84 24.46 18.20
N GLU A 171 7.87 24.94 17.42
CA GLU A 171 6.47 24.93 17.74
C GLU A 171 5.72 24.18 16.65
N VAL A 172 4.92 23.19 17.02
CA VAL A 172 4.02 22.44 16.14
C VAL A 172 2.61 22.60 16.65
N LYS A 173 1.64 22.76 15.74
CA LYS A 173 0.22 22.69 15.99
C LYS A 173 -0.42 21.90 14.87
N ASP A 174 -1.11 20.81 15.17
CA ASP A 174 -1.41 19.78 14.18
C ASP A 174 -2.73 19.06 14.43
N SER A 175 -3.35 18.58 13.36
CA SER A 175 -4.54 17.73 13.37
C SER A 175 -4.67 16.97 12.05
N PRO A 176 -5.29 15.78 12.03
CA PRO A 176 -5.49 15.01 10.79
C PRO A 176 -6.58 15.62 9.90
N ARG A 177 -6.44 15.39 8.58
CA ARG A 177 -7.48 15.68 7.59
C ARG A 177 -8.63 14.69 7.65
N PHE A 178 -8.34 13.40 7.84
CA PHE A 178 -9.32 12.32 7.86
C PHE A 178 -9.26 11.51 9.15
N ALA A 179 -10.43 11.01 9.56
CA ALA A 179 -10.57 10.14 10.74
C ALA A 179 -10.02 8.71 10.49
N TRP A 180 -10.01 8.23 9.24
CA TRP A 180 -9.51 6.91 8.86
C TRP A 180 -8.19 7.03 8.10
N ARG A 181 -7.14 6.37 8.61
CA ARG A 181 -5.82 6.25 7.98
C ARG A 181 -5.34 4.83 8.21
N GLY A 182 -5.58 3.95 7.22
CA GLY A 182 -5.47 2.51 7.39
C GLY A 182 -4.35 1.85 6.58
N LEU A 183 -3.99 0.64 7.03
CA LEU A 183 -3.27 -0.37 6.28
C LEU A 183 -4.08 -1.66 6.31
N SER A 184 -4.40 -2.23 5.15
CA SER A 184 -4.82 -3.63 5.03
C SER A 184 -3.60 -4.51 4.93
N PHE A 185 -3.56 -5.54 5.78
CA PHE A 185 -2.49 -6.51 5.82
C PHE A 185 -3.07 -7.92 5.60
N ASP A 186 -2.74 -8.49 4.45
CA ASP A 186 -3.19 -9.83 4.06
C ASP A 186 -2.34 -10.90 4.75
N VAL A 187 -2.92 -11.52 5.75
CA VAL A 187 -2.32 -12.65 6.47
C VAL A 187 -2.87 -14.00 6.00
N SER A 188 -3.79 -13.97 5.00
CA SER A 188 -4.43 -15.17 4.45
C SER A 188 -3.57 -15.83 3.38
N ARG A 189 -3.11 -15.08 2.37
CA ARG A 189 -2.30 -15.64 1.29
C ARG A 189 -0.96 -16.14 1.80
N CYS A 190 -0.32 -15.37 2.70
CA CYS A 190 0.84 -15.79 3.48
C CYS A 190 0.58 -15.53 4.96
N PHE A 191 0.94 -16.49 5.81
CA PHE A 191 0.77 -16.34 7.25
C PHE A 191 1.96 -15.58 7.85
N PHE A 192 1.66 -14.56 8.64
CA PHE A 192 2.63 -13.80 9.44
C PHE A 192 2.34 -14.05 10.92
N ASP A 193 3.36 -14.28 11.71
CA ASP A 193 3.15 -14.55 13.13
C ASP A 193 2.74 -13.28 13.93
N PRO A 194 2.25 -13.42 15.18
CA PRO A 194 1.81 -12.27 15.97
C PRO A 194 2.89 -11.20 16.20
N GLU A 195 4.17 -11.57 16.24
CA GLU A 195 5.26 -10.61 16.44
C GLU A 195 5.53 -9.80 15.18
N GLU A 196 5.45 -10.42 13.99
CA GLU A 196 5.51 -9.71 12.70
C GLU A 196 4.36 -8.71 12.57
N VAL A 197 3.14 -9.10 12.96
CA VAL A 197 1.97 -8.18 12.98
C VAL A 197 2.21 -7.01 13.95
N LYS A 198 2.81 -7.25 15.13
CA LYS A 198 3.15 -6.17 16.08
C LYS A 198 4.21 -5.22 15.52
N GLN A 199 5.19 -5.71 14.74
CA GLN A 199 6.16 -4.85 14.06
C GLN A 199 5.47 -3.93 13.04
N VAL A 200 4.51 -4.44 12.27
CA VAL A 200 3.70 -3.62 11.37
C VAL A 200 2.93 -2.56 12.17
N ILE A 201 2.31 -2.94 13.31
CA ILE A 201 1.59 -2.00 14.19
C ILE A 201 2.53 -0.89 14.70
N ASP A 202 3.74 -1.20 15.17
CA ASP A 202 4.73 -0.22 15.62
C ASP A 202 5.04 0.83 14.54
N MET A 203 5.21 0.37 13.30
CA MET A 203 5.58 1.24 12.19
C MET A 203 4.42 2.10 11.70
N ILE A 204 3.22 1.55 11.56
CA ILE A 204 2.05 2.37 11.17
C ILE A 204 1.69 3.39 12.25
N ALA A 205 1.88 3.05 13.54
CA ALA A 205 1.72 3.98 14.65
C ALA A 205 2.70 5.16 14.56
N LEU A 206 3.98 4.91 14.19
CA LEU A 206 5.00 5.94 14.03
C LEU A 206 4.63 6.98 12.98
N TYR A 207 3.92 6.59 11.92
CA TYR A 207 3.46 7.48 10.85
C TYR A 207 1.99 7.92 11.04
N LYS A 208 1.49 7.92 12.29
CA LYS A 208 0.17 8.43 12.70
C LYS A 208 -1.02 7.75 11.99
N MET A 209 -0.85 6.54 11.48
CA MET A 209 -1.96 5.70 11.06
C MET A 209 -2.76 5.28 12.30
N ASN A 210 -4.04 4.91 12.12
CA ASN A 210 -4.91 4.55 13.25
C ASN A 210 -5.78 3.32 12.99
N VAL A 211 -5.64 2.67 11.84
CA VAL A 211 -6.38 1.44 11.49
C VAL A 211 -5.43 0.40 10.95
N LEU A 212 -5.48 -0.81 11.50
CA LEU A 212 -4.97 -2.03 10.90
C LEU A 212 -6.16 -2.89 10.45
N HIS A 213 -6.33 -3.09 9.17
CA HIS A 213 -7.31 -3.98 8.60
C HIS A 213 -6.65 -5.35 8.37
N MET A 214 -7.07 -6.38 9.10
CA MET A 214 -6.53 -7.74 8.99
C MET A 214 -7.41 -8.59 8.09
N HIS A 215 -6.88 -8.99 6.94
CA HIS A 215 -7.54 -9.90 6.00
C HIS A 215 -7.29 -11.34 6.44
N LEU A 216 -8.26 -11.92 7.17
CA LEU A 216 -8.09 -13.15 7.97
C LEU A 216 -8.52 -14.43 7.27
N SER A 217 -9.22 -14.34 6.15
CA SER A 217 -9.67 -15.50 5.37
C SER A 217 -9.71 -15.20 3.88
N ASP A 218 -9.24 -16.12 3.08
CA ASP A 218 -9.30 -16.14 1.63
C ASP A 218 -9.00 -17.57 1.15
N ASN A 219 -9.18 -17.83 -0.12
CA ASN A 219 -8.97 -19.13 -0.78
C ASN A 219 -7.68 -19.87 -0.37
N GLN A 220 -6.62 -19.13 0.06
CA GLN A 220 -5.34 -19.73 0.39
C GLN A 220 -5.20 -20.13 1.85
N GLY A 221 -6.11 -19.68 2.72
CA GLY A 221 -6.09 -20.11 4.10
C GLY A 221 -6.98 -19.32 5.04
N TRP A 222 -7.55 -20.01 5.99
CA TRP A 222 -8.31 -19.47 7.12
C TRP A 222 -7.36 -19.19 8.29
N ARG A 223 -7.33 -17.98 8.85
CA ARG A 223 -6.28 -17.57 9.78
C ARG A 223 -6.71 -17.28 11.21
N ILE A 224 -7.96 -17.51 11.58
CA ILE A 224 -8.44 -17.23 12.94
C ILE A 224 -9.17 -18.44 13.54
N GLU A 225 -8.85 -18.76 14.80
CA GLU A 225 -9.52 -19.81 15.54
C GLU A 225 -10.99 -19.49 15.75
N ILE A 226 -11.88 -20.39 15.26
CA ILE A 226 -13.32 -20.39 15.56
C ILE A 226 -13.64 -21.69 16.30
N LYS A 227 -13.87 -21.60 17.60
CA LYS A 227 -14.04 -22.77 18.48
C LYS A 227 -15.20 -23.66 18.08
N LYS A 228 -16.23 -23.07 17.47
CA LYS A 228 -17.37 -23.82 16.94
C LYS A 228 -17.04 -24.60 15.68
N TYR A 229 -16.02 -24.19 14.94
CA TYR A 229 -15.63 -24.78 13.64
C TYR A 229 -14.12 -25.10 13.61
N PRO A 230 -13.64 -26.08 14.41
CA PRO A 230 -12.20 -26.35 14.57
C PRO A 230 -11.50 -26.77 13.28
N GLU A 231 -12.22 -27.40 12.33
CA GLU A 231 -11.64 -27.80 11.04
C GLU A 231 -11.17 -26.60 10.20
N LEU A 232 -11.64 -25.36 10.47
CA LEU A 232 -11.14 -24.16 9.81
C LEU A 232 -9.65 -23.94 10.11
N THR A 233 -9.17 -24.35 11.27
CA THR A 233 -7.76 -24.22 11.67
C THR A 233 -6.99 -25.53 11.64
N ASP A 234 -7.69 -26.68 11.68
CA ASP A 234 -7.05 -27.99 11.57
C ASP A 234 -6.81 -28.43 10.11
N PHE A 235 -7.58 -27.86 9.16
CA PHE A 235 -7.52 -28.20 7.74
C PHE A 235 -7.42 -26.96 6.83
N ALA A 236 -8.38 -26.03 6.90
CA ALA A 236 -8.46 -24.89 5.98
C ALA A 236 -7.31 -23.86 6.11
N ALA A 237 -6.54 -23.91 7.20
CA ALA A 237 -5.40 -23.05 7.42
C ALA A 237 -4.09 -23.56 6.75
N TRP A 238 -4.11 -24.76 6.18
CA TRP A 238 -2.89 -25.46 5.74
C TRP A 238 -3.00 -25.95 4.31
N ARG A 239 -1.89 -25.87 3.59
CA ARG A 239 -1.77 -26.32 2.19
C ARG A 239 -0.42 -27.02 1.98
N PRO A 240 -0.35 -28.07 1.13
CA PRO A 240 0.91 -28.79 0.86
C PRO A 240 1.72 -28.09 -0.24
N TYR A 241 1.88 -26.76 -0.16
CA TYR A 241 2.58 -25.93 -1.14
C TYR A 241 3.36 -24.84 -0.45
N SER A 242 4.59 -24.61 -0.89
CA SER A 242 5.51 -23.64 -0.29
C SER A 242 5.14 -22.20 -0.56
N CYS A 243 4.38 -21.92 -1.63
CA CYS A 243 3.99 -20.56 -2.00
C CYS A 243 2.65 -20.53 -2.74
N TYR A 244 2.09 -19.29 -2.86
CA TYR A 244 0.86 -19.02 -3.59
C TYR A 244 0.87 -19.57 -5.01
N THR A 245 1.93 -19.30 -5.78
CA THR A 245 2.03 -19.69 -7.19
C THR A 245 1.93 -21.19 -7.41
N GLU A 246 2.57 -21.99 -6.54
CA GLU A 246 2.49 -23.46 -6.61
C GLU A 246 1.07 -23.95 -6.32
N TRP A 247 0.41 -23.35 -5.33
CA TRP A 247 -0.97 -23.66 -5.00
C TRP A 247 -1.92 -23.26 -6.14
N TYR A 248 -1.79 -22.04 -6.67
CA TYR A 248 -2.69 -21.46 -7.67
C TYR A 248 -2.67 -22.21 -9.02
N TYR A 249 -1.47 -22.56 -9.49
CA TYR A 249 -1.29 -23.34 -10.73
C TYR A 249 -1.31 -24.86 -10.49
N GLY A 250 -1.37 -25.31 -9.24
CA GLY A 250 -1.51 -26.70 -8.84
C GLY A 250 -2.96 -27.17 -8.80
N ASP A 251 -3.24 -28.12 -7.94
CA ASP A 251 -4.60 -28.66 -7.74
C ASP A 251 -5.41 -27.95 -6.66
N ARG A 252 -4.87 -26.86 -6.08
CA ARG A 252 -5.46 -25.97 -5.08
C ARG A 252 -5.98 -26.70 -3.83
N ARG A 253 -5.30 -27.76 -3.40
CA ARG A 253 -5.72 -28.57 -2.25
C ARG A 253 -5.23 -27.99 -0.94
N TYR A 254 -5.95 -28.40 0.11
CA TYR A 254 -5.59 -28.18 1.51
C TYR A 254 -5.16 -29.50 2.14
N CYS A 255 -4.49 -29.43 3.30
CA CYS A 255 -4.06 -30.60 4.06
C CYS A 255 -4.32 -30.34 5.56
N HIS A 256 -4.26 -31.42 6.36
CA HIS A 256 -4.30 -31.26 7.80
C HIS A 256 -2.96 -30.74 8.33
N ARG A 257 -2.99 -30.05 9.45
CA ARG A 257 -1.81 -29.42 10.08
C ARG A 257 -0.68 -30.39 10.43
N ASP A 258 -0.96 -31.67 10.56
CA ASP A 258 0.00 -32.73 10.84
C ASP A 258 0.60 -33.37 9.57
N ASP A 259 0.19 -32.94 8.38
CA ASP A 259 0.82 -33.35 7.13
C ASP A 259 2.28 -32.84 7.09
N PRO A 260 3.26 -33.70 6.76
CA PRO A 260 4.67 -33.29 6.67
C PRO A 260 4.95 -32.15 5.67
N ALA A 261 4.07 -31.93 4.71
CA ALA A 261 4.18 -30.87 3.72
C ALA A 261 3.31 -29.64 4.05
N ALA A 262 2.67 -29.60 5.23
CA ALA A 262 1.77 -28.52 5.61
C ALA A 262 2.52 -27.19 5.76
N GLU A 263 2.12 -26.20 4.97
CA GLU A 263 2.54 -24.81 5.04
C GLU A 263 1.32 -23.93 5.36
N GLY A 264 1.48 -23.01 6.32
CA GLY A 264 0.39 -22.14 6.76
C GLY A 264 0.51 -21.78 8.23
N GLY A 265 -0.61 -21.44 8.83
CA GLY A 265 -0.70 -21.02 10.22
C GLY A 265 -2.06 -20.39 10.52
N TYR A 266 -2.32 -20.14 11.77
CA TYR A 266 -3.50 -19.42 12.23
C TYR A 266 -3.24 -18.78 13.59
N TYR A 267 -4.05 -17.80 13.94
CA TYR A 267 -4.02 -17.16 15.26
C TYR A 267 -5.01 -17.83 16.20
N MET A 268 -4.55 -18.22 17.39
CA MET A 268 -5.44 -18.56 18.49
C MET A 268 -6.20 -17.30 18.94
N GLN A 269 -7.37 -17.50 19.55
CA GLN A 269 -8.15 -16.35 20.06
C GLN A 269 -7.39 -15.52 21.10
N GLU A 270 -6.53 -16.16 21.88
CA GLU A 270 -5.67 -15.51 22.86
C GLU A 270 -4.62 -14.61 22.18
N GLU A 271 -4.01 -15.07 21.09
CA GLU A 271 -3.04 -14.29 20.29
C GLU A 271 -3.71 -13.09 19.62
N ILE A 272 -4.93 -13.27 19.10
CA ILE A 272 -5.70 -12.13 18.55
C ILE A 272 -6.00 -11.09 19.64
N ARG A 273 -6.39 -11.52 20.85
CA ARG A 273 -6.63 -10.57 21.96
C ARG A 273 -5.36 -9.81 22.33
N GLU A 274 -4.20 -10.47 22.30
CA GLU A 274 -2.91 -9.84 22.57
C GLU A 274 -2.57 -8.81 21.49
N VAL A 275 -2.71 -9.14 20.20
CA VAL A 275 -2.49 -8.22 19.07
C VAL A 275 -3.43 -7.02 19.14
N VAL A 276 -4.71 -7.24 19.39
CA VAL A 276 -5.72 -6.17 19.52
C VAL A 276 -5.41 -5.23 20.69
N GLU A 277 -5.02 -5.78 21.84
CA GLU A 277 -4.65 -4.97 23.00
C GLU A 277 -3.36 -4.20 22.79
N TYR A 278 -2.37 -4.81 22.13
CA TYR A 278 -1.14 -4.15 21.73
C TYR A 278 -1.41 -2.96 20.80
N ALA A 279 -2.21 -3.17 19.76
CA ALA A 279 -2.63 -2.11 18.84
C ALA A 279 -3.40 -0.98 19.57
N ARG A 280 -4.31 -1.35 20.47
CA ARG A 280 -5.09 -0.40 21.28
C ARG A 280 -4.21 0.49 22.14
N ALA A 281 -3.13 -0.05 22.72
CA ALA A 281 -2.16 0.73 23.51
C ALA A 281 -1.42 1.78 22.66
N LEU A 282 -1.35 1.58 21.34
CA LEU A 282 -0.77 2.49 20.35
C LEU A 282 -1.85 3.29 19.57
N HIS A 283 -3.07 3.34 20.08
CA HIS A 283 -4.21 4.04 19.47
C HIS A 283 -4.49 3.61 18.02
N ILE A 284 -4.35 2.30 17.76
CA ILE A 284 -4.70 1.66 16.50
C ILE A 284 -5.90 0.74 16.69
N THR A 285 -6.90 0.88 15.84
CA THR A 285 -8.06 -0.01 15.79
C THR A 285 -7.77 -1.15 14.82
N VAL A 286 -7.91 -2.40 15.29
CA VAL A 286 -7.81 -3.57 14.43
C VAL A 286 -9.20 -3.93 13.91
N ILE A 287 -9.35 -3.97 12.57
CA ILE A 287 -10.60 -4.32 11.89
C ILE A 287 -10.42 -5.70 11.25
N PRO A 288 -11.22 -6.70 11.64
CA PRO A 288 -11.16 -8.02 11.02
C PRO A 288 -11.93 -8.04 9.72
N GLU A 289 -11.39 -8.76 8.72
CA GLU A 289 -12.11 -9.15 7.52
C GLU A 289 -12.32 -10.66 7.48
N ILE A 290 -13.56 -11.06 7.23
CA ILE A 290 -13.99 -12.43 6.96
C ILE A 290 -14.71 -12.43 5.63
N GLU A 291 -14.13 -13.08 4.65
CA GLU A 291 -14.64 -13.12 3.29
C GLU A 291 -15.96 -13.84 3.14
N MET A 292 -16.88 -13.21 2.44
CA MET A 292 -18.16 -13.77 2.02
C MET A 292 -18.78 -12.91 0.91
N PRO A 293 -19.46 -13.47 -0.09
CA PRO A 293 -19.65 -14.91 -0.34
C PRO A 293 -18.55 -15.54 -1.19
N GLY A 294 -17.73 -14.72 -1.84
CA GLY A 294 -16.55 -15.12 -2.62
C GLY A 294 -15.38 -15.50 -1.72
N HIS A 295 -14.23 -15.76 -2.32
CA HIS A 295 -12.96 -16.04 -1.61
C HIS A 295 -13.10 -17.08 -0.47
N SER A 296 -13.93 -18.12 -0.70
CA SER A 296 -14.34 -19.09 0.32
C SER A 296 -13.99 -20.54 -0.05
N GLU A 297 -13.02 -20.77 -0.97
CA GLU A 297 -12.65 -22.12 -1.41
C GLU A 297 -12.19 -23.01 -0.23
N GLU A 298 -11.45 -22.44 0.73
CA GLU A 298 -10.97 -23.10 1.93
C GLU A 298 -12.11 -23.54 2.86
N VAL A 299 -13.12 -22.68 3.03
CA VAL A 299 -14.34 -23.00 3.77
C VAL A 299 -15.13 -24.10 3.07
N LEU A 300 -15.29 -24.02 1.74
CA LEU A 300 -16.06 -24.98 0.94
C LEU A 300 -15.34 -26.32 0.78
N ALA A 301 -14.02 -26.36 0.85
CA ALA A 301 -13.27 -27.61 0.93
C ALA A 301 -13.51 -28.33 2.25
N THR A 302 -13.61 -27.56 3.34
CA THR A 302 -13.80 -28.02 4.72
C THR A 302 -15.28 -28.39 5.00
N TYR A 303 -16.19 -27.52 4.59
CA TYR A 303 -17.65 -27.64 4.81
C TYR A 303 -18.41 -27.63 3.48
N PRO A 304 -18.32 -28.69 2.65
CA PRO A 304 -18.85 -28.69 1.29
C PRO A 304 -20.39 -28.59 1.22
N GLN A 305 -21.12 -28.83 2.32
CA GLN A 305 -22.56 -28.60 2.39
C GLN A 305 -22.95 -27.14 2.22
N LEU A 306 -22.02 -26.21 2.46
CA LEU A 306 -22.21 -24.77 2.25
C LEU A 306 -22.07 -24.37 0.76
N ALA A 307 -21.56 -25.25 -0.10
CA ALA A 307 -21.46 -25.06 -1.54
C ALA A 307 -22.79 -25.33 -2.27
N CYS A 308 -22.98 -24.70 -3.43
CA CYS A 308 -24.13 -25.00 -4.31
C CYS A 308 -24.16 -26.46 -4.77
N SER A 309 -23.00 -27.05 -5.05
CA SER A 309 -22.85 -28.46 -5.47
C SER A 309 -22.94 -29.44 -4.30
N GLY A 310 -22.71 -29.00 -3.08
CA GLY A 310 -22.53 -29.89 -1.92
C GLY A 310 -21.24 -30.73 -1.98
N LYS A 311 -20.25 -30.34 -2.80
CA LYS A 311 -18.99 -31.06 -3.01
C LYS A 311 -17.81 -30.13 -2.84
N PRO A 312 -16.70 -30.60 -2.23
CA PRO A 312 -15.46 -29.79 -2.13
C PRO A 312 -14.85 -29.56 -3.51
N TYR A 313 -14.09 -28.46 -3.67
CA TYR A 313 -13.31 -28.11 -4.87
C TYR A 313 -14.13 -27.91 -6.16
N VAL A 314 -15.45 -27.64 -6.05
CA VAL A 314 -16.35 -27.45 -7.20
C VAL A 314 -16.84 -26.01 -7.32
N ASN A 315 -17.09 -25.37 -6.20
CA ASN A 315 -17.56 -23.98 -6.13
C ASN A 315 -16.52 -23.11 -5.39
N LYS A 316 -16.53 -21.83 -5.72
CA LYS A 316 -15.70 -20.82 -5.07
C LYS A 316 -16.48 -19.97 -4.07
N ASP A 317 -17.79 -19.86 -4.28
CA ASP A 317 -18.69 -19.01 -3.51
C ASP A 317 -19.63 -19.82 -2.64
N LEU A 318 -19.96 -19.27 -1.48
CA LEU A 318 -20.97 -19.79 -0.57
C LEU A 318 -22.37 -19.86 -1.23
N CYS A 319 -23.14 -20.87 -0.90
CA CYS A 319 -24.51 -21.03 -1.42
C CYS A 319 -25.50 -20.15 -0.65
N ILE A 320 -25.91 -19.01 -1.21
CA ILE A 320 -26.85 -18.08 -0.58
C ILE A 320 -28.27 -18.61 -0.46
N GLY A 321 -28.63 -19.63 -1.28
CA GLY A 321 -29.90 -20.34 -1.17
C GLY A 321 -29.99 -21.29 0.05
N ASN A 322 -28.87 -21.53 0.75
CA ASN A 322 -28.78 -22.44 1.89
C ASN A 322 -28.83 -21.68 3.23
N GLU A 323 -29.78 -22.01 4.12
CA GLU A 323 -29.86 -21.40 5.45
C GLU A 323 -28.65 -21.77 6.36
N GLU A 324 -28.06 -22.96 6.16
CA GLU A 324 -26.85 -23.36 6.90
C GLU A 324 -25.69 -22.39 6.66
N THR A 325 -25.62 -21.76 5.47
CA THR A 325 -24.64 -20.71 5.17
C THR A 325 -24.80 -19.52 6.13
N PHE A 326 -26.03 -19.05 6.33
CA PHE A 326 -26.29 -17.94 7.26
C PHE A 326 -26.06 -18.33 8.71
N GLU A 327 -26.33 -19.57 9.10
CA GLU A 327 -26.01 -20.08 10.42
C GLU A 327 -24.51 -20.14 10.64
N PHE A 328 -23.75 -20.64 9.67
CA PHE A 328 -22.28 -20.65 9.70
C PHE A 328 -21.74 -19.25 9.86
N LEU A 329 -22.10 -18.31 8.98
CA LEU A 329 -21.64 -16.92 9.03
C LEU A 329 -21.96 -16.23 10.35
N LYS A 330 -23.18 -16.38 10.90
CA LYS A 330 -23.54 -15.81 12.21
C LYS A 330 -22.72 -16.38 13.35
N ASN A 331 -22.40 -17.67 13.30
CA ASN A 331 -21.60 -18.30 14.35
C ASN A 331 -20.15 -17.80 14.30
N VAL A 332 -19.55 -17.74 13.09
CA VAL A 332 -18.19 -17.18 12.88
C VAL A 332 -18.13 -15.72 13.34
N LEU A 333 -19.03 -14.87 12.83
CA LEU A 333 -19.07 -13.46 13.18
C LEU A 333 -19.34 -13.21 14.66
N SER A 334 -20.08 -14.12 15.34
CA SER A 334 -20.29 -13.99 16.80
C SER A 334 -18.98 -14.12 17.57
N GLU A 335 -18.10 -15.08 17.22
CA GLU A 335 -16.79 -15.23 17.87
C GLU A 335 -15.84 -14.10 17.47
N VAL A 336 -15.85 -13.68 16.21
CA VAL A 336 -15.03 -12.54 15.73
C VAL A 336 -15.38 -11.24 16.47
N ILE A 337 -16.68 -10.92 16.65
CA ILE A 337 -17.13 -9.72 17.36
C ILE A 337 -16.66 -9.70 18.83
N GLU A 338 -16.51 -10.85 19.47
CA GLU A 338 -16.02 -10.94 20.84
C GLU A 338 -14.50 -10.67 20.96
N LEU A 339 -13.76 -10.90 19.86
CA LEU A 339 -12.31 -10.70 19.81
C LEU A 339 -11.92 -9.28 19.41
N PHE A 340 -12.70 -8.68 18.51
CA PHE A 340 -12.42 -7.37 17.94
C PHE A 340 -13.42 -6.32 18.43
N PRO A 341 -12.97 -5.33 19.25
CA PRO A 341 -13.84 -4.27 19.76
C PRO A 341 -14.18 -3.19 18.73
N SER A 342 -13.65 -3.30 17.50
CA SER A 342 -13.88 -2.34 16.42
C SER A 342 -15.36 -2.11 16.11
N GLU A 343 -15.74 -0.89 15.77
CA GLU A 343 -17.09 -0.55 15.31
C GLU A 343 -17.42 -1.29 14.01
N TYR A 344 -16.44 -1.45 13.11
CA TYR A 344 -16.61 -2.07 11.81
C TYR A 344 -16.16 -3.52 11.80
N ILE A 345 -16.91 -4.34 11.07
CA ILE A 345 -16.53 -5.70 10.66
C ILE A 345 -16.55 -5.71 9.14
N HIS A 346 -15.42 -6.02 8.52
CA HIS A 346 -15.31 -6.14 7.08
C HIS A 346 -15.75 -7.54 6.64
N ILE A 347 -16.55 -7.61 5.58
CA ILE A 347 -17.13 -8.87 5.10
C ILE A 347 -16.62 -9.29 3.72
N GLY A 348 -15.63 -8.59 3.17
CA GLY A 348 -15.21 -8.75 1.79
C GLY A 348 -16.30 -8.31 0.83
N GLY A 349 -16.88 -9.24 0.10
CA GLY A 349 -18.00 -9.01 -0.82
C GLY A 349 -17.58 -8.85 -2.27
N ASP A 350 -16.29 -8.91 -2.54
CA ASP A 350 -15.66 -8.77 -3.85
C ASP A 350 -15.61 -10.06 -4.64
N GLU A 351 -15.42 -9.93 -5.93
CA GLU A 351 -15.08 -10.95 -6.95
C GLU A 351 -15.89 -12.24 -6.91
N ALA A 352 -17.11 -12.25 -6.35
CA ALA A 352 -17.96 -13.44 -6.37
C ALA A 352 -18.26 -13.87 -7.81
N ASP A 353 -17.97 -15.13 -8.16
CA ASP A 353 -18.17 -15.71 -9.49
C ASP A 353 -19.66 -15.76 -9.89
N LYS A 354 -20.57 -15.99 -8.91
CA LYS A 354 -22.04 -16.00 -9.07
C LYS A 354 -22.58 -17.02 -10.09
N ALA A 355 -21.75 -17.62 -10.95
CA ALA A 355 -22.19 -18.52 -12.01
C ALA A 355 -22.95 -19.74 -11.46
N SER A 356 -22.50 -20.25 -10.32
CA SER A 356 -23.16 -21.40 -9.65
C SER A 356 -24.54 -21.04 -9.12
N TRP A 357 -24.79 -19.81 -8.68
CA TRP A 357 -26.09 -19.38 -8.14
C TRP A 357 -27.17 -19.35 -9.19
N ALA A 358 -26.82 -18.92 -10.42
CA ALA A 358 -27.75 -18.87 -11.55
C ALA A 358 -28.37 -20.23 -11.88
N THR A 359 -27.69 -21.34 -11.59
CA THR A 359 -28.14 -22.72 -11.89
C THR A 359 -28.57 -23.49 -10.64
N CYS A 360 -28.15 -23.10 -9.45
CA CYS A 360 -28.45 -23.77 -8.20
C CYS A 360 -29.97 -23.73 -7.85
N PRO A 361 -30.63 -24.88 -7.63
CA PRO A 361 -32.05 -24.89 -7.28
C PRO A 361 -32.40 -24.14 -5.99
N ARG A 362 -31.48 -24.17 -4.97
CA ARG A 362 -31.68 -23.48 -3.70
C ARG A 362 -31.60 -21.97 -3.90
N CYS A 363 -30.59 -21.49 -4.62
CA CYS A 363 -30.41 -20.05 -4.92
C CYS A 363 -31.58 -19.50 -5.76
N ARG A 364 -31.97 -20.23 -6.82
CA ARG A 364 -33.15 -19.86 -7.64
C ARG A 364 -34.45 -19.86 -6.84
N THR A 365 -34.59 -20.73 -5.87
CA THR A 365 -35.78 -20.73 -4.98
C THR A 365 -35.74 -19.51 -4.06
N ARG A 366 -34.61 -19.19 -3.49
CA ARG A 366 -34.40 -17.98 -2.67
C ARG A 366 -34.74 -16.72 -3.48
N MET A 367 -34.20 -16.58 -4.68
CA MET A 367 -34.47 -15.44 -5.55
C MET A 367 -35.99 -15.27 -5.79
N ARG A 368 -36.69 -16.32 -6.09
CA ARG A 368 -38.16 -16.26 -6.27
C ARG A 368 -38.92 -15.90 -4.99
N GLN A 369 -38.50 -16.43 -3.84
CA GLN A 369 -39.16 -16.18 -2.54
C GLN A 369 -38.99 -14.72 -2.10
N GLU A 370 -37.81 -14.16 -2.34
CA GLU A 370 -37.46 -12.78 -1.94
C GLU A 370 -37.72 -11.75 -3.04
N GLY A 371 -38.19 -12.19 -4.23
CA GLY A 371 -38.51 -11.31 -5.36
C GLY A 371 -37.26 -10.64 -5.98
N LEU A 372 -36.13 -11.32 -5.95
CA LEU A 372 -34.86 -10.83 -6.50
C LEU A 372 -34.81 -11.09 -8.01
N GLU A 373 -34.36 -10.09 -8.78
CA GLU A 373 -34.37 -10.14 -10.24
C GLU A 373 -33.24 -11.04 -10.79
N ASP A 374 -32.05 -10.96 -10.18
CA ASP A 374 -30.83 -11.60 -10.65
C ASP A 374 -29.89 -12.06 -9.51
N VAL A 375 -28.72 -12.51 -9.87
CA VAL A 375 -27.70 -12.98 -8.92
C VAL A 375 -27.03 -11.82 -8.15
N ASP A 376 -27.03 -10.61 -8.68
CA ASP A 376 -26.55 -9.43 -7.96
C ASP A 376 -27.50 -9.06 -6.81
N GLY A 377 -28.81 -9.12 -7.08
CA GLY A 377 -29.83 -9.03 -6.04
C GLY A 377 -29.69 -10.12 -4.97
N LEU A 378 -29.23 -11.33 -5.34
CA LEU A 378 -28.98 -12.39 -4.38
C LEU A 378 -27.76 -12.10 -3.49
N GLN A 379 -26.69 -11.50 -4.02
CA GLN A 379 -25.56 -11.02 -3.22
C GLN A 379 -25.99 -9.91 -2.27
N SER A 380 -26.70 -8.91 -2.78
CA SER A 380 -27.27 -7.83 -1.96
C SER A 380 -28.13 -8.38 -0.81
N TYR A 381 -28.94 -9.41 -1.05
CA TYR A 381 -29.72 -10.10 -0.02
C TYR A 381 -28.82 -10.69 1.09
N LEU A 382 -27.68 -11.30 0.75
CA LEU A 382 -26.73 -11.79 1.75
C LEU A 382 -26.17 -10.64 2.56
N VAL A 383 -25.66 -9.61 1.89
CA VAL A 383 -25.08 -8.42 2.55
C VAL A 383 -26.08 -7.79 3.53
N HIS A 384 -27.33 -7.63 3.11
CA HIS A 384 -28.40 -7.08 3.95
C HIS A 384 -28.67 -7.95 5.20
N ARG A 385 -28.73 -9.28 5.04
CA ARG A 385 -28.93 -10.19 6.18
C ARG A 385 -27.78 -10.19 7.16
N VAL A 386 -26.55 -10.06 6.68
CA VAL A 386 -25.33 -9.93 7.52
C VAL A 386 -25.33 -8.58 8.22
N GLU A 387 -25.66 -7.49 7.51
CA GLU A 387 -25.77 -6.15 8.10
C GLU A 387 -26.76 -6.13 9.26
N VAL A 388 -27.99 -6.66 9.06
CA VAL A 388 -29.00 -6.74 10.13
C VAL A 388 -28.47 -7.49 11.35
N PHE A 389 -27.70 -8.56 11.13
CA PHE A 389 -27.08 -9.30 12.22
C PHE A 389 -26.01 -8.46 12.93
N LEU A 390 -25.11 -7.81 12.22
CA LEU A 390 -24.04 -6.96 12.77
C LEU A 390 -24.63 -5.77 13.53
N ASN A 391 -25.61 -5.07 12.95
CA ASN A 391 -26.31 -3.95 13.59
C ASN A 391 -26.99 -4.39 14.90
N GLY A 392 -27.59 -5.59 14.92
CA GLY A 392 -28.16 -6.19 16.12
C GLY A 392 -27.14 -6.52 17.20
N LYS A 393 -25.86 -6.56 16.87
CA LYS A 393 -24.72 -6.72 17.78
C LYS A 393 -23.99 -5.39 18.09
N GLY A 394 -24.50 -4.26 17.60
CA GLY A 394 -23.88 -2.94 17.77
C GLY A 394 -22.62 -2.76 16.91
N ARG A 395 -22.51 -3.47 15.80
CA ARG A 395 -21.41 -3.37 14.83
C ARG A 395 -21.93 -2.88 13.49
N ARG A 396 -21.05 -2.33 12.67
CA ARG A 396 -21.34 -1.83 11.34
C ARG A 396 -20.68 -2.70 10.28
N LEU A 397 -21.39 -2.93 9.20
CA LEU A 397 -20.86 -3.63 8.05
C LEU A 397 -19.96 -2.72 7.23
N LEU A 398 -18.78 -3.21 6.86
CA LEU A 398 -17.88 -2.66 5.88
C LEU A 398 -17.65 -3.72 4.79
N GLY A 399 -17.56 -3.34 3.54
CA GLY A 399 -17.24 -4.26 2.44
C GLY A 399 -16.69 -3.53 1.22
N TRP A 400 -16.07 -4.31 0.33
CA TRP A 400 -15.55 -3.80 -0.93
C TRP A 400 -16.67 -3.25 -1.81
N ASP A 401 -16.34 -2.40 -2.79
CA ASP A 401 -17.34 -1.64 -3.54
C ASP A 401 -18.27 -2.47 -4.44
N GLU A 402 -18.06 -3.80 -4.56
CA GLU A 402 -19.02 -4.73 -5.17
C GLU A 402 -20.31 -4.89 -4.38
N ILE A 403 -20.34 -4.56 -3.08
CA ILE A 403 -21.58 -4.56 -2.30
C ILE A 403 -22.61 -3.51 -2.77
N LEU A 404 -22.20 -2.59 -3.64
CA LEU A 404 -23.10 -1.67 -4.36
C LEU A 404 -24.00 -2.39 -5.39
N GLN A 405 -23.57 -3.55 -5.88
CA GLN A 405 -24.31 -4.32 -6.89
C GLN A 405 -25.59 -4.90 -6.30
N GLY A 406 -26.68 -4.83 -7.07
CA GLY A 406 -27.99 -5.33 -6.62
C GLY A 406 -28.67 -4.52 -5.51
N GLY A 407 -28.07 -3.39 -5.09
CA GLY A 407 -28.58 -2.49 -4.05
C GLY A 407 -27.79 -2.55 -2.75
N LEU A 408 -27.37 -1.38 -2.27
CA LEU A 408 -26.59 -1.26 -1.04
C LEU A 408 -27.47 -1.43 0.20
N ALA A 409 -26.96 -2.16 1.20
CA ALA A 409 -27.62 -2.27 2.50
C ALA A 409 -27.63 -0.93 3.24
N PRO A 410 -28.70 -0.59 4.01
CA PRO A 410 -28.98 0.79 4.45
C PRO A 410 -27.90 1.51 5.26
N ASP A 411 -27.16 0.78 6.10
CA ASP A 411 -26.14 1.34 6.98
C ASP A 411 -24.72 0.90 6.62
N ALA A 412 -24.56 0.20 5.47
CA ALA A 412 -23.27 -0.31 5.03
C ALA A 412 -22.29 0.79 4.69
N THR A 413 -21.03 0.59 5.06
CA THR A 413 -19.89 1.42 4.66
C THR A 413 -19.18 0.74 3.49
N VAL A 414 -18.70 1.51 2.53
CA VAL A 414 -18.08 1.00 1.29
C VAL A 414 -16.59 1.27 1.31
N MET A 415 -15.79 0.25 1.00
CA MET A 415 -14.36 0.40 0.73
C MET A 415 -14.12 0.33 -0.78
N SER A 416 -13.68 1.46 -1.38
CA SER A 416 -13.61 1.62 -2.84
C SER A 416 -12.21 1.32 -3.35
N TRP A 417 -12.03 0.17 -4.04
CA TRP A 417 -10.74 -0.30 -4.52
C TRP A 417 -10.57 -0.26 -6.04
N ARG A 418 -11.65 -0.48 -6.83
CA ARG A 418 -11.62 -0.50 -8.30
C ARG A 418 -11.45 0.90 -8.93
N GLY A 419 -11.26 1.91 -8.10
CA GLY A 419 -11.16 3.33 -8.42
C GLY A 419 -11.82 4.13 -7.31
N SER A 420 -12.04 5.42 -7.53
CA SER A 420 -12.73 6.30 -6.57
C SER A 420 -14.25 6.36 -6.80
N GLU A 421 -14.73 5.88 -7.94
CA GLU A 421 -16.10 6.03 -8.40
C GLU A 421 -17.11 5.33 -7.48
N GLY A 422 -16.76 4.12 -6.99
CA GLY A 422 -17.59 3.36 -6.07
C GLY A 422 -17.81 4.10 -4.75
N GLY A 423 -16.74 4.60 -4.14
CA GLY A 423 -16.79 5.38 -2.91
C GLY A 423 -17.54 6.71 -3.08
N ILE A 424 -17.33 7.41 -4.20
CA ILE A 424 -18.06 8.65 -4.53
C ILE A 424 -19.56 8.35 -4.71
N ALA A 425 -19.91 7.26 -5.38
CA ALA A 425 -21.30 6.85 -5.56
C ALA A 425 -21.97 6.53 -4.22
N ALA A 426 -21.29 5.79 -3.34
CA ALA A 426 -21.74 5.51 -1.98
C ALA A 426 -21.95 6.82 -1.19
N ALA A 427 -20.96 7.72 -1.18
CA ALA A 427 -21.02 8.99 -0.47
C ALA A 427 -22.17 9.88 -0.95
N ARG A 428 -22.43 9.94 -2.27
CA ARG A 428 -23.57 10.65 -2.84
C ARG A 428 -24.92 10.04 -2.46
N ALA A 429 -24.94 8.73 -2.21
CA ALA A 429 -26.12 8.02 -1.72
C ALA A 429 -26.33 8.17 -0.20
N GLY A 430 -25.41 8.85 0.52
CA GLY A 430 -25.48 9.08 1.96
C GLY A 430 -24.80 8.00 2.80
N HIS A 431 -23.98 7.14 2.19
CA HIS A 431 -23.18 6.12 2.87
C HIS A 431 -21.75 6.61 3.10
N GLN A 432 -21.13 6.12 4.15
CA GLN A 432 -19.71 6.38 4.38
C GLN A 432 -18.85 5.55 3.44
N ALA A 433 -17.67 6.09 3.08
CA ALA A 433 -16.72 5.39 2.22
C ALA A 433 -15.28 5.56 2.70
N VAL A 434 -14.47 4.51 2.51
CA VAL A 434 -13.01 4.53 2.63
C VAL A 434 -12.42 4.40 1.23
N MET A 435 -11.46 5.27 0.89
CA MET A 435 -10.82 5.28 -0.42
C MET A 435 -9.54 4.45 -0.42
N THR A 436 -9.52 3.42 -1.26
CA THR A 436 -8.37 2.54 -1.47
C THR A 436 -8.13 2.24 -2.95
N PRO A 437 -8.21 3.23 -3.87
CA PRO A 437 -8.12 2.98 -5.30
C PRO A 437 -6.81 2.27 -5.65
N ASN A 438 -6.90 1.13 -6.31
CA ASN A 438 -5.77 0.23 -6.58
C ASN A 438 -4.61 0.92 -7.30
N SER A 439 -4.90 1.86 -8.20
CA SER A 439 -3.88 2.64 -8.92
C SER A 439 -3.07 3.61 -8.06
N TYR A 440 -3.35 3.73 -6.76
CA TYR A 440 -2.65 4.58 -5.80
C TYR A 440 -2.32 3.89 -4.49
N CYS A 441 -3.15 2.92 -4.05
CA CYS A 441 -3.14 2.39 -2.70
C CYS A 441 -2.70 0.93 -2.60
N TYR A 442 -2.52 0.21 -3.73
CA TYR A 442 -2.10 -1.19 -3.70
C TYR A 442 -0.59 -1.28 -3.60
N LEU A 443 -0.15 -1.79 -2.45
CA LEU A 443 1.26 -1.87 -2.08
C LEU A 443 1.93 -3.18 -2.50
N ASP A 444 1.17 -4.13 -3.02
CA ASP A 444 1.63 -5.37 -3.65
C ASP A 444 2.11 -5.18 -5.10
N TYR A 445 1.89 -3.99 -5.68
CA TYR A 445 2.36 -3.60 -7.00
C TYR A 445 3.85 -3.19 -6.95
N CYS A 446 4.58 -3.35 -8.07
CA CYS A 446 5.93 -2.82 -8.20
C CYS A 446 5.98 -1.31 -7.95
N GLN A 447 7.06 -0.82 -7.38
CA GLN A 447 7.23 0.60 -7.08
C GLN A 447 8.32 1.28 -7.91
N ASP A 448 9.18 0.47 -8.57
CA ASP A 448 10.27 0.94 -9.43
C ASP A 448 10.53 -0.10 -10.53
N ASP A 449 11.73 -0.19 -11.08
CA ASP A 449 12.17 -1.15 -12.09
C ASP A 449 11.83 -2.60 -11.67
N PRO A 450 10.82 -3.24 -12.29
CA PRO A 450 10.34 -4.56 -11.87
C PRO A 450 11.36 -5.67 -12.13
N THR A 451 12.41 -5.40 -12.93
CA THR A 451 13.50 -6.37 -13.16
C THR A 451 14.44 -6.47 -11.96
N ARG A 452 14.35 -5.53 -11.00
CA ARG A 452 15.19 -5.41 -9.81
C ARG A 452 14.41 -5.63 -8.52
N GLU A 453 13.09 -5.55 -8.58
CA GLU A 453 12.22 -5.75 -7.43
C GLU A 453 11.98 -7.24 -7.11
N PRO A 454 11.63 -7.58 -5.86
CA PRO A 454 11.15 -8.91 -5.54
C PRO A 454 9.81 -9.19 -6.26
N ALA A 455 9.33 -10.44 -6.17
CA ALA A 455 8.05 -10.80 -6.77
C ALA A 455 6.92 -9.90 -6.28
N ALA A 456 6.13 -9.38 -7.21
CA ALA A 456 5.03 -8.46 -6.96
C ALA A 456 3.86 -8.76 -7.89
N ALA A 457 2.69 -8.23 -7.63
CA ALA A 457 1.61 -8.26 -8.60
C ALA A 457 1.98 -7.42 -9.82
N ALA A 458 1.53 -7.87 -11.00
CA ALA A 458 1.93 -7.29 -12.29
C ALA A 458 1.25 -5.93 -12.56
N ALA A 459 1.53 -4.96 -11.71
CA ALA A 459 1.08 -3.57 -11.83
C ALA A 459 2.11 -2.64 -11.16
N PHE A 460 1.88 -1.33 -11.20
CA PHE A 460 2.90 -0.35 -10.86
C PHE A 460 2.31 0.85 -10.10
N VAL A 461 2.84 1.13 -8.92
CA VAL A 461 2.49 2.31 -8.10
C VAL A 461 3.77 2.88 -7.47
N THR A 462 4.25 4.00 -8.00
CA THR A 462 5.41 4.71 -7.43
C THR A 462 5.06 5.47 -6.16
N LEU A 463 6.08 5.89 -5.41
CA LEU A 463 5.93 6.78 -4.26
C LEU A 463 5.18 8.08 -4.64
N GLU A 464 5.57 8.71 -5.77
CA GLU A 464 4.95 9.95 -6.26
C GLU A 464 3.49 9.71 -6.64
N LYS A 465 3.19 8.57 -7.30
CA LYS A 465 1.83 8.20 -7.65
C LYS A 465 0.95 8.05 -6.41
N ALA A 466 1.41 7.33 -5.39
CA ALA A 466 0.68 7.19 -4.13
C ALA A 466 0.46 8.56 -3.44
N TYR A 467 1.47 9.43 -3.44
CA TYR A 467 1.39 10.78 -2.88
C TYR A 467 0.43 11.68 -3.65
N SER A 468 0.26 11.50 -4.95
CA SER A 468 -0.60 12.34 -5.79
C SER A 468 -2.11 12.16 -5.52
N LEU A 469 -2.52 11.10 -4.82
CA LEU A 469 -3.92 10.83 -4.50
C LEU A 469 -4.57 12.00 -3.73
N ASP A 470 -5.77 12.39 -4.12
CA ASP A 470 -6.71 13.16 -3.30
C ASP A 470 -7.99 12.34 -3.09
N PRO A 471 -8.20 11.76 -1.91
CA PRO A 471 -9.35 10.88 -1.64
C PRO A 471 -10.70 11.61 -1.67
N ALA A 472 -10.69 12.92 -1.40
CA ALA A 472 -11.89 13.72 -1.31
C ALA A 472 -11.63 15.15 -1.82
N PRO A 473 -11.50 15.34 -3.15
CA PRO A 473 -11.32 16.66 -3.72
C PRO A 473 -12.56 17.56 -3.48
N ASP A 474 -12.32 18.84 -3.25
CA ASP A 474 -13.39 19.83 -2.95
C ASP A 474 -14.47 19.90 -4.03
N SER A 475 -14.15 19.52 -5.26
CA SER A 475 -15.09 19.43 -6.38
C SER A 475 -16.25 18.47 -6.15
N LEU A 476 -16.14 17.53 -5.18
CA LEU A 476 -17.24 16.64 -4.79
C LEU A 476 -18.36 17.37 -4.05
N GLY A 477 -18.05 18.50 -3.42
CA GLY A 477 -19.01 19.34 -2.70
C GLY A 477 -19.14 19.01 -1.21
N VAL A 478 -19.66 19.98 -0.46
CA VAL A 478 -19.71 19.97 1.02
C VAL A 478 -20.58 18.88 1.62
N ASP A 479 -21.50 18.30 0.86
CA ASP A 479 -22.36 17.22 1.34
C ASP A 479 -21.73 15.82 1.16
N VAL A 480 -20.77 15.68 0.23
CA VAL A 480 -20.12 14.41 -0.13
C VAL A 480 -18.80 14.22 0.61
N VAL A 481 -17.97 15.27 0.64
CA VAL A 481 -16.64 15.20 1.29
C VAL A 481 -16.69 14.66 2.72
N PRO A 482 -17.62 15.07 3.59
CA PRO A 482 -17.72 14.55 4.96
C PRO A 482 -18.09 13.06 5.05
N MET A 483 -18.60 12.46 3.98
CA MET A 483 -18.92 11.02 3.94
C MET A 483 -17.70 10.17 3.65
N ILE A 484 -16.59 10.77 3.20
CA ILE A 484 -15.33 10.05 3.01
C ILE A 484 -14.61 9.97 4.36
N LEU A 485 -14.50 8.75 4.90
CA LEU A 485 -13.84 8.48 6.18
C LEU A 485 -12.34 8.73 6.12
N GLY A 486 -11.73 8.43 4.97
CA GLY A 486 -10.31 8.58 4.75
C GLY A 486 -9.74 7.64 3.69
N VAL A 487 -8.49 7.25 3.89
CA VAL A 487 -7.69 6.50 2.93
C VAL A 487 -7.00 5.31 3.60
N GLN A 488 -6.75 4.26 2.82
CA GLN A 488 -6.05 3.07 3.28
C GLN A 488 -5.13 2.53 2.17
N GLY A 489 -3.91 2.11 2.55
CA GLY A 489 -3.06 1.29 1.70
C GLY A 489 -3.41 -0.18 1.88
N ASN A 490 -3.31 -0.99 0.81
CA ASN A 490 -3.61 -2.41 0.85
C ASN A 490 -2.38 -3.20 0.42
N LEU A 491 -1.89 -4.11 1.27
CA LEU A 491 -0.87 -5.08 0.92
C LEU A 491 -1.51 -6.46 0.78
N TRP A 492 -1.66 -6.92 -0.46
CA TRP A 492 -2.00 -8.30 -0.79
C TRP A 492 -0.74 -9.16 -0.80
N CYS A 493 -0.82 -10.38 -0.28
CA CYS A 493 0.36 -11.18 0.01
C CYS A 493 0.48 -12.47 -0.82
N GLU A 494 -0.09 -12.51 -2.03
CA GLU A 494 0.08 -13.63 -2.96
C GLU A 494 1.55 -13.89 -3.28
N HIS A 495 2.32 -12.83 -3.38
CA HIS A 495 3.74 -12.85 -3.75
C HIS A 495 4.67 -12.34 -2.63
N VAL A 496 4.13 -12.06 -1.45
CA VAL A 496 4.86 -11.45 -0.31
C VAL A 496 4.94 -12.45 0.84
N PRO A 497 5.89 -13.40 0.82
CA PRO A 497 5.92 -14.52 1.77
C PRO A 497 6.61 -14.24 3.11
N THR A 498 7.30 -13.11 3.29
CA THR A 498 8.10 -12.82 4.49
C THR A 498 7.88 -11.41 4.99
N GLY A 499 8.16 -11.17 6.30
CA GLY A 499 8.10 -9.85 6.91
C GLY A 499 9.04 -8.84 6.24
N GLU A 500 10.28 -9.24 5.88
CA GLU A 500 11.23 -8.37 5.15
C GLU A 500 10.67 -7.93 3.79
N HIS A 501 10.01 -8.86 3.08
CA HIS A 501 9.37 -8.54 1.79
C HIS A 501 8.17 -7.62 2.01
N ALA A 502 7.35 -7.85 3.04
CA ALA A 502 6.24 -6.96 3.39
C ALA A 502 6.73 -5.54 3.72
N GLU A 503 7.83 -5.42 4.49
CA GLU A 503 8.47 -4.12 4.76
C GLU A 503 8.89 -3.40 3.49
N HIS A 504 9.53 -4.12 2.55
CA HIS A 504 9.92 -3.58 1.25
C HIS A 504 8.73 -3.06 0.45
N MET A 505 7.64 -3.81 0.42
CA MET A 505 6.45 -3.45 -0.34
C MET A 505 5.65 -2.30 0.30
N ILE A 506 5.57 -2.26 1.63
CA ILE A 506 4.84 -1.23 2.36
C ILE A 506 5.59 0.12 2.31
N TRP A 507 6.90 0.11 2.59
CA TRP A 507 7.67 1.33 2.78
C TRP A 507 8.53 1.67 1.56
N PRO A 508 8.56 2.97 1.15
CA PRO A 508 7.98 4.14 1.82
C PRO A 508 6.55 4.53 1.36
N ARG A 509 5.91 3.81 0.45
CA ARG A 509 4.62 4.23 -0.15
C ARG A 509 3.51 4.46 0.89
N LEU A 510 3.49 3.69 1.97
CA LEU A 510 2.53 3.93 3.05
C LEU A 510 2.77 5.26 3.77
N MET A 511 4.00 5.81 3.77
CA MET A 511 4.25 7.17 4.27
C MET A 511 3.52 8.22 3.42
N ALA A 512 3.46 8.01 2.10
CA ALA A 512 2.70 8.88 1.19
C ALA A 512 1.19 8.82 1.51
N ILE A 513 0.65 7.63 1.69
CA ILE A 513 -0.75 7.43 2.07
C ILE A 513 -1.05 8.03 3.45
N ALA A 514 -0.12 7.91 4.41
CA ALA A 514 -0.23 8.53 5.73
C ALA A 514 -0.31 10.06 5.62
N GLU A 515 0.54 10.68 4.79
CA GLU A 515 0.51 12.13 4.56
C GLU A 515 -0.75 12.58 3.81
N VAL A 516 -1.20 11.83 2.80
CA VAL A 516 -2.49 12.05 2.13
C VAL A 516 -3.66 12.01 3.11
N GLY A 517 -3.64 11.09 4.05
CA GLY A 517 -4.68 10.95 5.08
C GLY A 517 -4.62 11.99 6.19
N TRP A 518 -3.46 12.60 6.41
CA TRP A 518 -3.21 13.52 7.50
C TRP A 518 -3.23 14.99 7.06
N SER A 519 -2.48 15.32 5.99
CA SER A 519 -2.22 16.71 5.61
C SER A 519 -3.27 17.24 4.62
N LEU A 520 -3.50 18.56 4.64
CA LEU A 520 -4.40 19.22 3.70
C LEU A 520 -3.77 19.27 2.28
N PRO A 521 -4.57 19.23 1.20
CA PRO A 521 -4.08 19.21 -0.18
C PRO A 521 -3.17 20.39 -0.53
N GLU A 522 -3.50 21.59 -0.02
CA GLU A 522 -2.72 22.81 -0.25
C GLU A 522 -1.35 22.84 0.45
N ARG A 523 -1.09 21.87 1.33
CA ARG A 523 0.20 21.70 2.03
C ARG A 523 1.09 20.65 1.38
N LYS A 524 0.59 19.95 0.37
CA LYS A 524 1.34 18.89 -0.31
C LYS A 524 2.43 19.49 -1.20
N ASP A 525 3.66 19.09 -0.94
CA ASP A 525 4.85 19.39 -1.72
C ASP A 525 5.66 18.10 -1.84
N TYR A 526 5.74 17.56 -3.07
CA TYR A 526 6.39 16.26 -3.27
C TYR A 526 7.90 16.31 -3.03
N ASP A 527 8.56 17.38 -3.41
CA ASP A 527 10.01 17.50 -3.25
C ASP A 527 10.39 17.55 -1.76
N ASP A 528 9.65 18.33 -0.95
CA ASP A 528 9.81 18.35 0.51
C ASP A 528 9.47 16.98 1.13
N PHE A 529 8.36 16.38 0.73
CA PHE A 529 7.97 15.04 1.19
C PHE A 529 9.02 14.00 0.86
N HIS A 530 9.52 13.97 -0.38
CA HIS A 530 10.53 13.02 -0.84
C HIS A 530 11.82 13.16 -0.02
N ALA A 531 12.27 14.39 0.25
CA ALA A 531 13.45 14.63 1.11
C ALA A 531 13.26 14.03 2.51
N ARG A 532 12.09 14.24 3.14
CA ARG A 532 11.74 13.64 4.45
C ARG A 532 11.68 12.11 4.40
N VAL A 533 11.19 11.56 3.29
CA VAL A 533 11.16 10.10 3.06
C VAL A 533 12.57 9.52 3.00
N LEU A 534 13.51 10.18 2.33
CA LEU A 534 14.89 9.69 2.27
C LEU A 534 15.53 9.59 3.67
N ASP A 535 15.27 10.56 4.54
CA ASP A 535 15.71 10.52 5.94
C ASP A 535 15.04 9.37 6.71
N ALA A 536 13.73 9.18 6.50
CA ALA A 536 12.97 8.13 7.17
C ALA A 536 13.40 6.73 6.73
N VAL A 537 13.65 6.52 5.43
CA VAL A 537 14.17 5.24 4.89
C VAL A 537 15.55 4.93 5.46
N ALA A 538 16.45 5.92 5.48
CA ALA A 538 17.78 5.74 6.09
C ALA A 538 17.67 5.36 7.58
N TRP A 539 16.79 6.04 8.33
CA TRP A 539 16.51 5.74 9.73
C TRP A 539 15.98 4.31 9.94
N MET A 540 15.11 3.83 9.04
CA MET A 540 14.58 2.46 9.07
C MET A 540 15.69 1.43 8.83
N GLN A 541 16.50 1.62 7.77
CA GLN A 541 17.61 0.74 7.41
C GLN A 541 18.65 0.62 8.53
N GLU A 542 19.00 1.71 9.20
CA GLU A 542 19.91 1.70 10.36
C GLU A 542 19.38 0.86 11.53
N ARG A 543 18.08 0.58 11.58
CA ARG A 543 17.42 -0.21 12.64
C ARG A 543 17.04 -1.62 12.23
N GLY A 544 17.50 -2.03 11.04
CA GLY A 544 17.31 -3.38 10.54
C GLY A 544 15.95 -3.65 9.90
N TYR A 545 15.19 -2.60 9.56
CA TYR A 545 14.04 -2.70 8.67
C TYR A 545 14.49 -2.73 7.20
N HIS A 546 13.66 -3.28 6.34
CA HIS A 546 13.96 -3.52 4.93
C HIS A 546 13.08 -2.70 3.97
N PRO A 547 12.98 -1.36 4.12
CA PRO A 547 12.19 -0.55 3.19
C PRO A 547 12.82 -0.58 1.78
N PHE A 548 12.01 -0.30 0.76
CA PHE A 548 12.53 -0.04 -0.58
C PHE A 548 13.57 1.09 -0.56
N ASP A 549 14.67 0.90 -1.30
CA ASP A 549 15.77 1.87 -1.37
C ASP A 549 15.43 3.04 -2.29
N GLN A 550 14.58 3.95 -1.79
CA GLN A 550 14.10 5.12 -2.53
C GLN A 550 15.23 6.02 -3.06
N LYS A 551 16.39 6.02 -2.40
CA LYS A 551 17.55 6.83 -2.84
C LYS A 551 18.13 6.35 -4.17
N ASN A 552 18.06 5.06 -4.45
CA ASN A 552 18.58 4.42 -5.64
C ASN A 552 17.45 3.98 -6.59
N ALA A 553 16.26 4.56 -6.47
CA ALA A 553 15.16 4.35 -7.41
C ALA A 553 15.58 4.76 -8.82
N VAL A 554 15.20 3.95 -9.81
CA VAL A 554 15.45 4.19 -11.24
C VAL A 554 14.45 5.20 -11.80
N GLY A 555 13.21 5.13 -11.31
CA GLY A 555 12.08 5.90 -11.83
C GLY A 555 11.51 5.28 -13.11
N ASP A 556 11.10 6.13 -14.04
CA ASP A 556 10.55 5.68 -15.32
C ASP A 556 11.59 4.85 -16.11
N ARG A 557 11.09 3.94 -16.95
CA ARG A 557 11.94 3.13 -17.82
C ARG A 557 12.80 4.05 -18.70
N PRO A 558 14.13 3.94 -18.68
CA PRO A 558 15.02 4.88 -19.40
C PRO A 558 14.67 5.05 -20.87
N GLU A 559 14.22 3.98 -21.52
CA GLU A 559 13.82 3.99 -22.91
C GLU A 559 12.48 4.72 -23.16
N SER A 560 11.66 4.89 -22.13
CA SER A 560 10.35 5.56 -22.24
C SER A 560 10.41 7.07 -22.05
N ILE A 561 11.54 7.60 -21.55
CA ILE A 561 11.69 9.02 -21.14
C ILE A 561 11.69 9.95 -22.36
N GLU A 562 12.47 9.60 -23.40
CA GLU A 562 12.60 10.45 -24.56
C GLU A 562 11.97 9.81 -25.81
N PRO A 563 11.23 10.58 -26.61
CA PRO A 563 10.68 10.09 -27.87
C PRO A 563 11.77 9.66 -28.86
N VAL A 564 11.54 8.55 -29.53
CA VAL A 564 12.41 8.06 -30.61
C VAL A 564 11.97 8.68 -31.94
N LEU A 565 12.86 9.43 -32.56
CA LEU A 565 12.64 9.98 -33.90
C LEU A 565 13.43 9.17 -34.95
N CYS A 566 12.72 8.39 -35.74
CA CYS A 566 13.32 7.47 -36.73
C CYS A 566 12.49 7.41 -38.03
N LEU A 567 12.87 6.57 -38.98
CA LEU A 567 12.19 6.48 -40.28
C LEU A 567 10.74 6.02 -40.21
N SER A 568 10.38 5.25 -39.16
CA SER A 568 9.02 4.78 -38.91
C SER A 568 8.13 5.79 -38.20
N THR A 569 8.69 6.84 -37.58
CA THR A 569 7.91 7.80 -36.79
C THR A 569 6.82 8.46 -37.64
N GLY A 570 5.57 8.35 -37.19
CA GLY A 570 4.37 8.87 -37.83
C GLY A 570 3.98 8.14 -39.12
N LYS A 571 4.54 6.96 -39.39
CA LYS A 571 4.23 6.17 -40.56
C LYS A 571 3.03 5.24 -40.31
N PRO A 572 2.22 4.97 -41.36
CA PRO A 572 1.06 4.10 -41.20
C PRO A 572 1.49 2.64 -40.99
N VAL A 573 0.76 1.96 -40.11
CA VAL A 573 0.89 0.53 -39.83
C VAL A 573 -0.32 -0.21 -40.37
N VAL A 574 -0.09 -1.31 -41.08
CA VAL A 574 -1.12 -2.23 -41.55
C VAL A 574 -1.09 -3.47 -40.68
N TYR A 575 -2.11 -3.67 -39.90
CA TYR A 575 -2.27 -4.83 -39.03
C TYR A 575 -2.94 -5.98 -39.78
N HIS A 576 -2.18 -7.04 -40.09
CA HIS A 576 -2.75 -8.28 -40.62
C HIS A 576 -3.40 -9.11 -39.53
N THR A 577 -2.87 -9.03 -38.29
CA THR A 577 -3.50 -9.51 -37.06
C THR A 577 -3.88 -8.30 -36.21
N PRO A 578 -5.18 -8.06 -35.93
CA PRO A 578 -5.58 -6.91 -35.13
C PRO A 578 -5.15 -7.06 -33.67
N TYR A 579 -4.76 -5.96 -33.04
CA TYR A 579 -4.52 -5.90 -31.60
C TYR A 579 -5.84 -6.00 -30.81
N SER A 580 -5.76 -6.33 -29.52
CA SER A 580 -6.91 -6.40 -28.65
C SER A 580 -7.45 -5.00 -28.30
N PRO A 581 -8.78 -4.76 -28.37
CA PRO A 581 -9.36 -3.50 -27.90
C PRO A 581 -9.09 -3.19 -26.42
N LYS A 582 -8.78 -4.20 -25.62
CA LYS A 582 -8.45 -4.04 -24.19
C LYS A 582 -7.13 -3.31 -23.99
N TYR A 583 -6.17 -3.53 -24.91
CA TYR A 583 -4.83 -2.93 -24.89
C TYR A 583 -4.50 -2.34 -26.24
N ALA A 584 -5.24 -1.33 -26.61
CA ALA A 584 -5.13 -0.66 -27.91
C ALA A 584 -4.07 0.45 -27.93
N ALA A 585 -3.53 0.82 -26.76
CA ALA A 585 -2.75 2.05 -26.58
C ALA A 585 -3.50 3.26 -27.17
N VAL A 586 -2.88 4.08 -28.02
CA VAL A 586 -3.55 5.18 -28.72
C VAL A 586 -4.18 4.78 -30.07
N GLY A 587 -4.21 3.48 -30.38
CA GLY A 587 -4.80 2.94 -31.61
C GLY A 587 -3.80 2.64 -32.71
N ASP A 588 -4.20 2.76 -33.99
CA ASP A 588 -3.40 2.30 -35.15
C ASP A 588 -2.02 2.97 -35.30
N GLY A 589 -1.81 4.13 -34.70
CA GLY A 589 -0.55 4.86 -34.75
C GLY A 589 0.44 4.52 -33.62
N SER A 590 0.04 3.74 -32.62
CA SER A 590 0.84 3.55 -31.40
C SER A 590 2.22 2.97 -31.63
N LEU A 591 2.37 2.07 -32.59
CA LEU A 591 3.68 1.43 -32.85
C LEU A 591 4.65 2.29 -33.67
N THR A 592 4.27 3.53 -34.00
CA THR A 592 5.07 4.47 -34.77
C THR A 592 4.90 5.92 -34.32
N ASP A 593 4.43 6.15 -33.08
CA ASP A 593 4.27 7.50 -32.53
C ASP A 593 5.56 8.05 -31.90
N GLY A 594 6.58 7.21 -31.79
CA GLY A 594 7.87 7.53 -31.23
C GLY A 594 7.92 7.35 -29.71
N LEU A 595 6.88 6.82 -29.07
CA LEU A 595 6.79 6.67 -27.62
C LEU A 595 6.97 5.20 -27.22
N ARG A 596 8.07 4.90 -26.54
CA ARG A 596 8.30 3.55 -26.00
C ARG A 596 7.52 3.37 -24.70
N GLY A 597 7.09 2.14 -24.45
CA GLY A 597 6.37 1.76 -23.22
C GLY A 597 7.24 1.85 -21.98
N ASP A 598 6.62 2.27 -20.88
CA ASP A 598 7.23 2.27 -19.55
C ASP A 598 7.16 0.88 -18.91
N TRP A 599 7.57 0.76 -17.63
CA TRP A 599 7.49 -0.49 -16.85
C TRP A 599 6.07 -1.06 -16.79
N ASN A 600 5.07 -0.21 -16.81
CA ASN A 600 3.65 -0.59 -16.71
C ASN A 600 3.05 -0.87 -18.08
N TYR A 601 2.67 -2.12 -18.35
CA TYR A 601 1.96 -2.50 -19.58
C TYR A 601 0.61 -1.78 -19.79
N GLY A 602 0.04 -1.18 -18.72
CA GLY A 602 -1.17 -0.38 -18.75
C GLY A 602 -0.95 1.12 -18.95
N ASP A 603 0.27 1.58 -19.28
CA ASP A 603 0.64 2.99 -19.43
C ASP A 603 0.01 3.69 -20.67
N GLY A 604 -0.63 2.92 -21.54
CA GLY A 604 -1.24 3.39 -22.78
C GLY A 604 -0.27 3.49 -23.97
N ARG A 605 0.94 2.95 -23.86
CA ARG A 605 1.94 2.90 -24.95
C ARG A 605 2.16 1.48 -25.47
N TRP A 606 1.87 0.45 -24.68
CA TRP A 606 1.95 -0.95 -25.07
C TRP A 606 0.69 -1.41 -25.79
N GLN A 607 0.84 -2.06 -26.97
CA GLN A 607 -0.26 -2.76 -27.62
C GLN A 607 -0.20 -4.27 -27.33
N GLY A 608 -1.36 -4.89 -27.09
CA GLY A 608 -1.48 -6.29 -26.69
C GLY A 608 -2.25 -7.17 -27.66
N TRP A 609 -1.77 -8.41 -27.86
CA TRP A 609 -2.41 -9.49 -28.62
C TRP A 609 -2.64 -10.71 -27.72
N LEU A 610 -3.86 -11.24 -27.73
CA LEU A 610 -4.26 -12.39 -26.91
C LEU A 610 -4.32 -13.65 -27.76
N ASP A 611 -3.65 -14.73 -27.34
CA ASP A 611 -3.68 -16.05 -27.99
C ASP A 611 -3.40 -16.05 -29.50
N THR A 612 -2.63 -15.09 -30.02
CA THR A 612 -2.40 -14.97 -31.46
C THR A 612 -1.03 -14.38 -31.78
N ASP A 613 -0.52 -14.68 -32.97
CA ASP A 613 0.70 -14.09 -33.51
C ASP A 613 0.47 -12.62 -33.87
N ILE A 614 1.52 -11.81 -33.80
CA ILE A 614 1.57 -10.46 -34.38
C ILE A 614 2.02 -10.58 -35.86
N ASP A 615 1.30 -9.96 -36.78
CA ASP A 615 1.70 -9.78 -38.18
C ASP A 615 1.29 -8.38 -38.63
N LEU A 616 2.28 -7.54 -38.92
CA LEU A 616 2.05 -6.15 -39.28
C LEU A 616 3.10 -5.63 -40.26
N VAL A 617 2.78 -4.55 -40.98
CA VAL A 617 3.64 -3.88 -41.95
C VAL A 617 3.64 -2.38 -41.72
N VAL A 618 4.81 -1.80 -41.55
CA VAL A 618 5.03 -0.35 -41.54
C VAL A 618 5.35 0.11 -42.98
N ASP A 619 4.62 1.10 -43.51
CA ASP A 619 4.89 1.71 -44.82
C ASP A 619 5.69 3.02 -44.65
N LEU A 620 6.97 3.02 -44.90
CA LEU A 620 7.83 4.19 -44.78
C LEU A 620 7.52 5.30 -45.83
N GLY A 621 6.60 5.01 -46.79
CA GLY A 621 6.18 5.94 -47.83
C GLY A 621 7.05 5.91 -49.10
N GLU A 622 8.36 5.71 -48.92
CA GLU A 622 9.32 5.59 -50.03
C GLU A 622 10.40 4.52 -49.71
N CYS A 623 11.15 4.14 -50.71
CA CYS A 623 12.27 3.20 -50.49
C CYS A 623 13.41 3.91 -49.77
N CYS A 624 13.68 3.47 -48.55
CA CYS A 624 14.73 4.00 -47.67
C CYS A 624 15.92 3.05 -47.56
N SER A 625 17.10 3.59 -47.28
CA SER A 625 18.21 2.80 -46.74
C SER A 625 17.93 2.52 -45.27
N VAL A 626 17.94 1.25 -44.88
CA VAL A 626 17.62 0.78 -43.54
C VAL A 626 18.85 0.10 -42.94
N LYS A 627 19.25 0.51 -41.75
CA LYS A 627 20.41 -0.03 -41.04
C LYS A 627 20.05 -0.77 -39.75
N HIS A 628 18.94 -0.39 -39.13
CA HIS A 628 18.47 -0.99 -37.91
C HIS A 628 16.93 -1.09 -37.90
N ILE A 629 16.41 -2.22 -37.43
CA ILE A 629 14.98 -2.43 -37.18
C ILE A 629 14.87 -3.12 -35.82
N ALA A 630 14.04 -2.59 -34.92
CA ALA A 630 13.85 -3.15 -33.61
C ALA A 630 12.42 -2.91 -33.08
N ALA A 631 11.99 -3.77 -32.18
CA ALA A 631 10.80 -3.59 -31.36
C ALA A 631 11.03 -4.20 -29.99
N ASP A 632 10.51 -3.58 -28.94
CA ASP A 632 10.58 -4.14 -27.60
C ASP A 632 9.37 -5.02 -27.31
N PHE A 633 9.64 -6.05 -26.53
CA PHE A 633 8.63 -6.94 -25.95
C PHE A 633 8.86 -7.05 -24.45
N MET A 634 7.79 -7.27 -23.72
CA MET A 634 7.85 -7.50 -22.28
C MET A 634 7.31 -8.87 -21.90
N GLN A 635 7.80 -9.38 -20.78
CA GLN A 635 7.21 -10.50 -20.05
C GLN A 635 6.79 -10.02 -18.67
N GLY A 636 5.52 -10.28 -18.31
CA GLY A 636 4.96 -10.09 -16.99
C GLY A 636 4.27 -11.39 -16.60
N PHE A 637 4.99 -12.29 -15.92
CA PHE A 637 4.54 -13.67 -15.65
C PHE A 637 3.17 -13.69 -14.95
N TYR A 638 2.96 -12.83 -13.96
CA TYR A 638 1.73 -12.78 -13.17
C TYR A 638 0.55 -12.06 -13.88
N ALA A 639 0.80 -11.44 -15.03
CA ALA A 639 -0.21 -10.85 -15.90
C ALA A 639 -0.51 -11.70 -17.14
N ASP A 640 0.01 -12.94 -17.22
CA ASP A 640 -0.04 -13.79 -18.42
C ASP A 640 0.52 -13.11 -19.68
N ILE A 641 1.51 -12.22 -19.51
CA ILE A 641 2.23 -11.56 -20.62
C ILE A 641 3.52 -12.32 -20.86
N TRP A 642 3.74 -12.71 -22.12
CA TRP A 642 4.83 -13.60 -22.48
C TRP A 642 5.68 -13.04 -23.61
N MET A 643 6.99 -13.33 -23.59
CA MET A 643 7.84 -13.10 -24.74
C MET A 643 7.33 -13.88 -25.96
N PRO A 644 7.37 -13.31 -27.17
CA PRO A 644 7.13 -14.08 -28.39
C PRO A 644 8.18 -15.19 -28.50
N ARG A 645 7.81 -16.36 -29.06
CA ARG A 645 8.75 -17.46 -29.32
C ARG A 645 9.90 -17.05 -30.23
N ALA A 646 9.60 -16.25 -31.26
CA ALA A 646 10.56 -15.66 -32.19
C ALA A 646 9.95 -14.44 -32.87
N VAL A 647 10.80 -13.56 -33.41
CA VAL A 647 10.40 -12.41 -34.22
C VAL A 647 11.08 -12.47 -35.57
N GLU A 648 10.29 -12.47 -36.65
CA GLU A 648 10.76 -12.36 -38.04
C GLU A 648 10.69 -10.91 -38.52
N ILE A 649 11.79 -10.43 -39.09
CA ILE A 649 11.91 -9.08 -39.64
C ILE A 649 12.23 -9.20 -41.13
N SER A 650 11.44 -8.57 -41.99
CA SER A 650 11.63 -8.59 -43.42
C SER A 650 11.29 -7.26 -44.10
N VAL A 651 11.87 -7.01 -45.25
CA VAL A 651 11.68 -5.79 -46.02
C VAL A 651 11.16 -6.07 -47.43
N SER A 652 10.43 -5.11 -48.00
CA SER A 652 9.89 -5.16 -49.37
C SER A 652 9.84 -3.77 -49.99
N ASN A 653 9.90 -3.70 -51.32
CA ASN A 653 9.66 -2.48 -52.08
C ASN A 653 8.28 -2.42 -52.74
N ASP A 654 7.58 -3.55 -52.84
CA ASP A 654 6.28 -3.65 -53.54
C ASP A 654 5.12 -4.18 -52.64
N ASN A 655 5.40 -4.41 -51.34
CA ASN A 655 4.48 -5.02 -50.40
C ASN A 655 3.96 -6.42 -50.81
N LYS A 656 4.71 -7.14 -51.66
CA LYS A 656 4.35 -8.48 -52.15
C LYS A 656 5.49 -9.48 -51.95
N ALA A 657 6.68 -9.14 -52.43
CA ALA A 657 7.85 -9.96 -52.24
C ALA A 657 8.71 -9.41 -51.10
N TYR A 658 8.86 -10.18 -50.06
CA TYR A 658 9.63 -9.82 -48.87
C TYR A 658 10.96 -10.56 -48.83
N THR A 659 12.03 -9.82 -48.53
CA THR A 659 13.34 -10.38 -48.20
C THR A 659 13.47 -10.47 -46.69
N MET A 660 13.66 -11.69 -46.19
CA MET A 660 13.92 -11.93 -44.76
C MET A 660 15.29 -11.35 -44.37
N LEU A 661 15.32 -10.53 -43.36
CA LEU A 661 16.54 -9.95 -42.79
C LEU A 661 17.02 -10.74 -41.57
N ALA A 662 16.08 -11.10 -40.66
CA ALA A 662 16.39 -11.85 -39.46
C ALA A 662 15.20 -12.66 -38.98
N THR A 663 15.49 -13.76 -38.32
CA THR A 663 14.61 -14.42 -37.35
C THR A 663 15.35 -14.39 -36.01
N VAL A 664 14.80 -13.71 -35.04
CA VAL A 664 15.38 -13.55 -33.70
C VAL A 664 14.59 -14.47 -32.76
N GLU A 665 15.25 -15.49 -32.25
CA GLU A 665 14.66 -16.45 -31.32
C GLU A 665 14.64 -15.83 -29.89
N ASN A 666 13.64 -16.18 -29.12
CA ASN A 666 13.56 -15.80 -27.70
C ASN A 666 14.57 -16.59 -26.86
N ASP A 667 15.29 -15.90 -25.99
CA ASP A 667 16.25 -16.50 -25.04
C ASP A 667 15.74 -16.54 -23.58
N VAL A 668 14.55 -15.98 -23.32
CA VAL A 668 13.94 -16.00 -21.98
C VAL A 668 13.29 -17.38 -21.74
N PRO A 669 13.69 -18.11 -20.69
CA PRO A 669 13.08 -19.39 -20.35
C PRO A 669 11.58 -19.27 -20.09
N PHE A 670 10.81 -20.29 -20.48
CA PHE A 670 9.35 -20.31 -20.30
C PHE A 670 8.92 -20.26 -18.82
N ASP A 671 9.75 -20.77 -17.92
CA ASP A 671 9.53 -20.77 -16.46
C ASP A 671 10.16 -19.56 -15.75
N PHE A 672 10.65 -18.57 -16.49
CA PHE A 672 11.17 -17.34 -15.91
C PHE A 672 10.04 -16.49 -15.37
N ARG A 673 9.99 -16.29 -14.05
CA ARG A 673 8.86 -15.68 -13.32
C ARG A 673 9.02 -14.19 -13.03
N GLN A 674 10.18 -13.62 -13.29
CA GLN A 674 10.44 -12.21 -13.08
C GLN A 674 10.06 -11.41 -14.32
N ASP A 675 9.57 -10.20 -14.14
CA ASP A 675 9.31 -9.28 -15.23
C ASP A 675 10.60 -8.99 -16.00
N CYS A 676 10.53 -8.92 -17.31
CA CYS A 676 11.67 -8.57 -18.12
C CYS A 676 11.26 -7.95 -19.46
N TYR A 677 12.19 -7.19 -20.03
CA TYR A 677 12.03 -6.46 -21.29
C TYR A 677 13.14 -6.91 -22.24
N ARG A 678 12.80 -7.14 -23.50
CA ARG A 678 13.76 -7.56 -24.54
C ARG A 678 13.50 -6.86 -25.86
N THR A 679 14.58 -6.36 -26.45
CA THR A 679 14.57 -5.83 -27.79
C THR A 679 14.85 -6.94 -28.81
N PHE A 680 13.92 -7.16 -29.71
CA PHE A 680 14.10 -8.05 -30.86
C PHE A 680 14.43 -7.18 -32.08
N GLY A 681 15.60 -7.35 -32.67
CA GLY A 681 16.05 -6.44 -33.70
C GLY A 681 17.02 -7.04 -34.69
N TRP A 682 17.24 -6.30 -35.80
CA TRP A 682 18.23 -6.57 -36.85
C TRP A 682 19.07 -5.33 -37.08
N THR A 683 20.35 -5.54 -37.30
CA THR A 683 21.32 -4.50 -37.71
C THR A 683 22.10 -4.97 -38.92
N GLY A 684 22.19 -4.14 -39.95
CA GLY A 684 22.87 -4.44 -41.20
C GLY A 684 22.69 -3.34 -42.23
N GLU A 685 22.79 -3.67 -43.52
CA GLU A 685 22.48 -2.76 -44.61
C GLU A 685 21.42 -3.37 -45.52
N SER A 686 20.29 -2.68 -45.70
CA SER A 686 19.21 -3.09 -46.58
C SER A 686 18.52 -1.86 -47.19
N GLN A 687 17.63 -2.12 -48.15
CA GLN A 687 16.76 -1.09 -48.72
C GLN A 687 15.33 -1.62 -48.80
N GLY A 688 14.36 -0.79 -48.38
CA GLY A 688 12.95 -1.16 -48.44
C GLY A 688 12.03 0.01 -48.12
N ARG A 689 10.82 -0.08 -48.65
CA ARG A 689 9.73 0.80 -48.30
C ARG A 689 8.83 0.19 -47.20
N TYR A 690 8.62 -1.11 -47.28
CA TYR A 690 7.71 -1.83 -46.38
C TYR A 690 8.52 -2.68 -45.42
N ILE A 691 8.32 -2.48 -44.13
CA ILE A 691 8.94 -3.27 -43.08
C ILE A 691 7.87 -4.17 -42.47
N ARG A 692 8.05 -5.50 -42.59
CA ARG A 692 7.13 -6.46 -41.97
C ARG A 692 7.76 -7.06 -40.74
N LEU A 693 7.00 -7.03 -39.64
CA LEU A 693 7.33 -7.66 -38.36
C LEU A 693 6.29 -8.75 -38.09
N LYS A 694 6.77 -9.96 -37.78
CA LYS A 694 5.95 -11.06 -37.24
C LYS A 694 6.53 -11.53 -35.95
N ALA A 695 5.72 -11.52 -34.90
CA ALA A 695 6.08 -12.11 -33.62
C ALA A 695 5.17 -13.33 -33.34
N PHE A 696 5.79 -14.47 -33.08
CA PHE A 696 5.09 -15.74 -32.94
C PHE A 696 4.72 -15.98 -31.47
N HIS A 697 3.45 -16.25 -31.22
CA HIS A 697 2.95 -16.62 -29.91
C HIS A 697 3.68 -17.88 -29.38
N ASN A 698 3.96 -17.90 -28.07
CA ASN A 698 4.72 -19.00 -27.47
C ASN A 698 3.88 -20.28 -27.21
N GLY A 699 2.57 -20.22 -27.43
CA GLY A 699 1.65 -21.35 -27.27
C GLY A 699 1.02 -21.47 -25.88
N HIS A 700 1.24 -20.49 -24.96
CA HIS A 700 0.58 -20.47 -23.66
C HIS A 700 -0.90 -20.07 -23.83
N PRO A 701 -1.89 -20.95 -23.51
CA PRO A 701 -3.31 -20.60 -23.62
C PRO A 701 -3.67 -19.41 -22.71
N GLY A 702 -4.38 -18.41 -23.23
CA GLY A 702 -4.69 -17.17 -22.52
C GLY A 702 -3.53 -16.18 -22.44
N GLY A 703 -2.40 -16.49 -23.09
CA GLY A 703 -1.21 -15.67 -23.05
C GLY A 703 -1.30 -14.43 -23.93
N TRP A 704 -0.75 -13.34 -23.44
CA TRP A 704 -0.59 -12.07 -24.15
C TRP A 704 0.81 -11.93 -24.75
N ILE A 705 0.91 -11.24 -25.89
CA ILE A 705 2.14 -10.63 -26.38
C ILE A 705 1.95 -9.12 -26.40
N PHE A 706 2.92 -8.39 -25.85
CA PHE A 706 2.92 -6.92 -25.84
C PHE A 706 4.15 -6.39 -26.59
N THR A 707 3.94 -5.37 -27.41
CA THR A 707 5.02 -4.57 -28.04
C THR A 707 4.66 -3.10 -28.01
N ASP A 708 5.67 -2.23 -28.01
CA ASP A 708 5.50 -0.77 -27.90
C ASP A 708 5.75 -0.04 -29.22
N GLU A 709 6.98 0.21 -29.60
CA GLU A 709 7.38 1.02 -30.76
C GLU A 709 8.18 0.20 -31.75
N ILE A 710 7.96 0.39 -33.05
CA ILE A 710 8.77 -0.21 -34.12
C ILE A 710 9.76 0.83 -34.61
N ILE A 711 11.00 0.66 -34.25
CA ILE A 711 12.12 1.56 -34.59
C ILE A 711 12.73 1.12 -35.92
N VAL A 712 12.85 2.05 -36.89
CA VAL A 712 13.53 1.83 -38.18
C VAL A 712 14.51 2.97 -38.41
N GLU A 713 15.81 2.63 -38.58
CA GLU A 713 16.89 3.60 -38.78
C GLU A 713 17.68 3.33 -40.08
#